data_1e0657e5693ec3b2e903e0f8ca57773b
#
_entry.id   1e0657e5693ec3b2e903e0f8ca57773b
#
_cell.length_a   1.000
_cell.length_b   1.000
_cell.length_c   1.000
_cell.angle_alpha   90.00
_cell.angle_beta   90.00
_cell.angle_gamma   90.00
#
_symmetry.space_group_name_H-M   'P 1'
#
loop_
_entity.id
_entity.type
_entity.pdbx_description
1 polymer ?
#
loop_
_entity_poly.entity_id
_entity_poly.type
_entity_poly.pdbx_seq_one_letter_code
_entity_poly.pdbx_strand_id
1 'polypeptide(L)'
;MLTALLKKGRLQGVLCLLALLALRQLDPWPVEALRLWIFDSYQRLAPRSAEQIIVPIVDIDERSLAAEGQWPWPRGLLAQLVDRLTEAGAVVVGFNIVLSEVDRLSPARIQEFLPGMDSDLVEALEQLPTNDEILAISLRRGRVVLSQAALEERLEAGGAGPRRVTPLASIGGDPAPYLLSFRDVIQNIEVLDEAAAGRGIITLPIEIDGVVRRVPAAVRVGEAVLPSLFLEVLRVATGQSTYAVRVDPAGIAGVVIAGNQVPTDRHGNVWIRYAEPSKARYISAIDVLEGRFDPALFAGRPVLLGATAKVLGDLKPTPVAPLMPGVEIHAQLLETVLTQSYLVRPHVAIGIELFVVLLAGLLLIYFVPKFGAGRSLAVLALVLLPLVTSSWFAFSRHALLLDPSYPVFAAAVLYALLSYLGYYREEQGKAQVRNAFGRYLSPVVVERLAENPDQLNLGGEERSMTVMFSDIRGFTTISEKFRDDPKGLTALINQFLTPMTRAVLERQGTIDKYIGDCLMAFWNAPLDDEDHARHACQAALDMFQALSRVNEELARGGAASDSGPDVQADYRLARQYGLGSGVEQDLDKAFGLLTQAAQRGFANAQYNLGKAYRDGAGVAADDTEALRWFRAAAEQDYAKAQQRLGTRYARGLGTAPDRGEALFWLNLAARKGLTSAQEDAVRLAEHLSAEERAEVERRLDNWKPITTRDGLSLEMGVGLNTGPCVVGNMGSEQRFDYSVIGDPVNLASRLEGQTKNYGVGILISEATRRLAPDFAALELDLIAVKGKREAVRIFALLGNPAHAESEGFRMLEAGHGELLAAYRAQDWRTAKAWLLRCRQLAPELGDLYDVYQDRIRRFEAEAPDPAWDGVFRATAK
;
A
#
# COMPACT_ATOMS: atom_id res chain seq x y z
N MET A 1 9.65 -2.65 32.46
CA MET A 1 8.39 -2.70 31.69
C MET A 1 8.26 -1.52 30.71
N LEU A 2 8.52 -0.26 31.12
CA LEU A 2 8.45 0.92 30.24
C LEU A 2 9.45 0.88 29.07
N THR A 3 10.68 0.42 29.30
CA THR A 3 11.73 0.31 28.25
C THR A 3 11.43 -0.76 27.18
N ALA A 4 10.66 -1.80 27.54
CA ALA A 4 10.20 -2.80 26.58
C ALA A 4 9.01 -2.33 25.73
N LEU A 5 8.22 -1.35 26.23
CA LEU A 5 7.14 -0.71 25.50
C LEU A 5 7.65 0.25 24.42
N LEU A 6 8.85 0.80 24.56
CA LEU A 6 9.45 1.75 23.62
C LEU A 6 10.11 1.05 22.40
N LYS A 7 10.37 -0.24 22.48
CA LYS A 7 10.95 -1.04 21.38
C LYS A 7 9.85 -1.59 20.46
N LYS A 8 10.06 -1.55 19.14
CA LYS A 8 9.22 -2.19 18.10
C LYS A 8 7.90 -1.48 17.72
N GLY A 9 7.85 -0.15 17.59
CA GLY A 9 6.64 0.58 17.09
C GLY A 9 5.52 0.69 18.11
N ARG A 10 5.72 0.23 19.31
CA ARG A 10 4.72 0.30 20.37
C ARG A 10 4.46 1.71 20.86
N LEU A 11 5.46 2.60 20.79
CA LEU A 11 5.28 4.02 21.11
C LEU A 11 4.27 4.68 20.16
N GLN A 12 4.42 4.45 18.85
CA GLN A 12 3.48 4.95 17.85
C GLN A 12 2.08 4.36 18.06
N GLY A 13 1.98 3.08 18.42
CA GLY A 13 0.72 2.44 18.78
C GLY A 13 0.07 3.07 20.01
N VAL A 14 0.84 3.38 21.06
CA VAL A 14 0.33 4.09 22.26
C VAL A 14 -0.13 5.51 21.93
N LEU A 15 0.64 6.26 21.15
CA LEU A 15 0.25 7.61 20.70
C LEU A 15 -1.03 7.58 19.87
N CYS A 16 -1.16 6.62 18.97
CA CYS A 16 -2.38 6.42 18.18
C CYS A 16 -3.57 6.07 19.10
N LEU A 17 -3.39 5.17 20.05
CA LEU A 17 -4.44 4.80 21.01
C LEU A 17 -4.89 6.00 21.82
N LEU A 18 -3.97 6.83 22.32
CA LEU A 18 -4.30 8.07 23.04
C LEU A 18 -5.08 9.05 22.15
N ALA A 19 -4.68 9.21 20.88
CA ALA A 19 -5.40 10.04 19.92
C ALA A 19 -6.82 9.50 19.66
N LEU A 20 -6.98 8.18 19.53
CA LEU A 20 -8.29 7.55 19.35
C LEU A 20 -9.18 7.73 20.60
N LEU A 21 -8.62 7.60 21.81
CA LEU A 21 -9.36 7.87 23.06
C LEU A 21 -9.81 9.33 23.14
N ALA A 22 -8.93 10.26 22.77
CA ALA A 22 -9.28 11.69 22.72
C ALA A 22 -10.36 11.97 21.66
N LEU A 23 -10.26 11.37 20.48
CA LEU A 23 -11.25 11.50 19.41
C LEU A 23 -12.63 10.99 19.85
N ARG A 24 -12.69 9.88 20.60
CA ARG A 24 -13.94 9.37 21.18
C ARG A 24 -14.57 10.33 22.19
N GLN A 25 -13.73 11.00 23.00
CA GLN A 25 -14.22 11.97 23.97
C GLN A 25 -14.79 13.23 23.31
N LEU A 26 -14.25 13.63 22.17
CA LEU A 26 -14.75 14.77 21.38
C LEU A 26 -16.05 14.43 20.64
N ASP A 27 -16.31 13.15 20.41
CA ASP A 27 -17.50 12.59 19.74
C ASP A 27 -17.90 13.36 18.45
N PRO A 28 -16.99 13.53 17.48
CA PRO A 28 -17.28 14.33 16.30
C PRO A 28 -18.37 13.67 15.44
N TRP A 29 -19.06 14.47 14.64
CA TRP A 29 -20.18 14.07 13.78
C TRP A 29 -20.00 12.72 13.05
N PRO A 30 -18.86 12.38 12.40
CA PRO A 30 -18.75 11.08 11.69
C PRO A 30 -18.81 9.86 12.64
N VAL A 31 -18.33 10.02 13.88
CA VAL A 31 -18.38 8.98 14.92
C VAL A 31 -19.81 8.77 15.38
N GLU A 32 -20.53 9.86 15.60
CA GLU A 32 -21.95 9.81 15.97
C GLU A 32 -22.80 9.17 14.87
N ALA A 33 -22.60 9.58 13.60
CA ALA A 33 -23.32 9.04 12.47
C ALA A 33 -23.13 7.52 12.32
N LEU A 34 -21.90 7.02 12.48
CA LEU A 34 -21.62 5.59 12.42
C LEU A 34 -22.31 4.81 13.54
N ARG A 35 -22.31 5.35 14.75
CA ARG A 35 -23.01 4.80 15.91
C ARG A 35 -24.52 4.70 15.65
N LEU A 36 -25.12 5.80 15.17
CA LEU A 36 -26.56 5.85 14.88
C LEU A 36 -26.94 4.85 13.77
N TRP A 37 -26.13 4.71 12.74
CA TRP A 37 -26.32 3.73 11.68
C TRP A 37 -26.31 2.28 12.21
N ILE A 38 -25.45 1.96 13.17
CA ILE A 38 -25.45 0.64 13.83
C ILE A 38 -26.74 0.44 14.64
N PHE A 39 -27.15 1.43 15.41
CA PHE A 39 -28.38 1.34 16.20
C PHE A 39 -29.62 1.18 15.33
N ASP A 40 -29.69 1.87 14.18
CA ASP A 40 -30.74 1.66 13.18
C ASP A 40 -30.73 0.23 12.61
N SER A 41 -29.53 -0.27 12.33
CA SER A 41 -29.36 -1.64 11.85
C SER A 41 -29.84 -2.67 12.86
N TYR A 42 -29.61 -2.42 14.15
CA TYR A 42 -30.13 -3.26 15.22
C TYR A 42 -31.65 -3.23 15.29
N GLN A 43 -32.26 -2.05 15.14
CA GLN A 43 -33.72 -1.96 15.13
C GLN A 43 -34.37 -2.63 13.89
N ARG A 44 -33.71 -2.56 12.72
CA ARG A 44 -34.14 -3.28 11.52
C ARG A 44 -34.05 -4.80 11.66
N LEU A 45 -32.99 -5.29 12.32
CA LEU A 45 -32.77 -6.73 12.52
C LEU A 45 -33.67 -7.33 13.65
N ALA A 46 -34.00 -6.54 14.66
CA ALA A 46 -34.84 -6.96 15.78
C ALA A 46 -35.79 -5.82 16.19
N PRO A 47 -36.77 -5.51 15.35
CA PRO A 47 -37.82 -4.55 15.68
C PRO A 47 -38.61 -5.00 16.90
N ARG A 48 -39.41 -4.09 17.48
CA ARG A 48 -40.35 -4.42 18.55
C ARG A 48 -41.44 -5.32 17.99
N SER A 49 -41.81 -6.37 18.72
CA SER A 49 -42.97 -7.20 18.35
C SER A 49 -44.28 -6.36 18.39
N ALA A 50 -45.06 -6.46 17.33
CA ALA A 50 -46.34 -5.76 17.15
C ALA A 50 -47.52 -6.73 17.12
N GLU A 51 -47.54 -7.72 18.01
CA GLU A 51 -48.62 -8.72 18.06
C GLU A 51 -49.99 -8.10 18.36
N GLN A 52 -50.04 -6.99 19.10
CA GLN A 52 -51.24 -6.25 19.40
C GLN A 52 -51.03 -4.75 19.16
N ILE A 53 -51.98 -4.12 18.49
CA ILE A 53 -52.04 -2.67 18.33
C ILE A 53 -52.57 -2.07 19.61
N ILE A 54 -51.74 -1.34 20.36
CA ILE A 54 -52.15 -0.73 21.65
C ILE A 54 -52.63 0.70 21.42
N VAL A 55 -52.06 1.37 20.41
CA VAL A 55 -52.39 2.77 20.08
C VAL A 55 -52.89 2.81 18.63
N PRO A 56 -54.21 2.71 18.40
CA PRO A 56 -54.82 2.86 17.09
C PRO A 56 -54.74 4.35 16.63
N ILE A 57 -54.65 4.52 15.32
CA ILE A 57 -54.63 5.85 14.67
C ILE A 57 -55.90 6.01 13.87
N VAL A 58 -56.68 7.07 14.17
CA VAL A 58 -57.74 7.56 13.30
C VAL A 58 -57.07 8.44 12.25
N ASP A 59 -57.18 7.98 11.02
CA ASP A 59 -56.40 8.53 9.91
C ASP A 59 -57.26 9.37 8.97
N ILE A 60 -56.91 10.63 8.83
CA ILE A 60 -57.40 11.50 7.76
C ILE A 60 -56.64 11.15 6.50
N ASP A 61 -57.07 10.05 5.87
CA ASP A 61 -56.49 9.47 4.67
C ASP A 61 -57.06 10.06 3.37
N GLU A 62 -56.61 9.61 2.22
CA GLU A 62 -57.14 10.03 0.91
C GLU A 62 -58.62 9.69 0.73
N ARG A 63 -59.12 8.56 1.34
CA ARG A 63 -60.54 8.17 1.28
C ARG A 63 -61.40 9.17 2.05
N SER A 64 -60.94 9.54 3.22
CA SER A 64 -61.59 10.52 4.07
C SER A 64 -61.65 11.89 3.40
N LEU A 65 -60.56 12.33 2.75
CA LEU A 65 -60.55 13.59 1.98
C LEU A 65 -61.45 13.53 0.73
N ALA A 66 -61.54 12.37 0.08
CA ALA A 66 -62.43 12.20 -1.07
C ALA A 66 -63.93 12.23 -0.69
N ALA A 67 -64.29 11.79 0.52
CA ALA A 67 -65.63 11.75 1.01
C ALA A 67 -66.08 13.10 1.61
N GLU A 68 -65.29 13.71 2.48
CA GLU A 68 -65.63 14.89 3.26
C GLU A 68 -65.03 16.20 2.69
N GLY A 69 -64.23 16.10 1.65
CA GLY A 69 -63.64 17.25 0.98
C GLY A 69 -62.28 17.67 1.50
N GLN A 70 -61.83 18.82 1.04
CA GLN A 70 -60.48 19.33 1.24
C GLN A 70 -60.21 19.70 2.70
N TRP A 71 -59.05 19.33 3.21
CA TRP A 71 -58.54 19.78 4.51
C TRP A 71 -58.16 21.30 4.46
N PRO A 72 -58.35 22.09 5.56
CA PRO A 72 -58.87 21.67 6.87
C PRO A 72 -60.39 21.51 6.90
N TRP A 73 -60.85 20.42 7.55
CA TRP A 73 -62.26 20.15 7.70
C TRP A 73 -62.97 21.13 8.68
N PRO A 74 -64.28 21.31 8.54
CA PRO A 74 -65.09 22.02 9.54
C PRO A 74 -64.92 21.36 10.91
N ARG A 75 -64.80 22.19 11.95
CA ARG A 75 -64.60 21.70 13.33
C ARG A 75 -65.73 20.81 13.80
N GLY A 76 -66.91 20.95 13.23
CA GLY A 76 -68.05 20.04 13.48
C GLY A 76 -67.79 18.56 13.12
N LEU A 77 -67.00 18.30 12.05
CA LEU A 77 -66.59 16.91 11.73
C LEU A 77 -65.60 16.38 12.73
N LEU A 78 -64.64 17.21 13.18
CA LEU A 78 -63.71 16.83 14.24
C LEU A 78 -64.42 16.57 15.58
N ALA A 79 -65.47 17.37 15.87
CA ALA A 79 -66.32 17.15 17.04
C ALA A 79 -67.00 15.78 17.00
N GLN A 80 -67.59 15.43 15.84
CA GLN A 80 -68.22 14.12 15.64
C GLN A 80 -67.19 12.96 15.80
N LEU A 81 -65.98 13.09 15.28
CA LEU A 81 -64.91 12.09 15.51
C LEU A 81 -64.64 11.92 17.00
N VAL A 82 -64.48 13.02 17.74
CA VAL A 82 -64.24 12.99 19.20
C VAL A 82 -65.38 12.32 19.93
N ASP A 83 -66.64 12.66 19.61
CA ASP A 83 -67.80 12.07 20.27
C ASP A 83 -67.88 10.57 19.98
N ARG A 84 -67.74 10.11 18.71
CA ARG A 84 -67.71 8.69 18.35
C ARG A 84 -66.62 7.89 19.05
N LEU A 85 -65.37 8.46 19.13
CA LEU A 85 -64.30 7.80 19.84
C LEU A 85 -64.53 7.71 21.34
N THR A 86 -65.08 8.79 21.92
CA THR A 86 -65.47 8.79 23.35
C THR A 86 -66.61 7.75 23.65
N GLU A 87 -67.59 7.67 22.79
CA GLU A 87 -68.63 6.65 22.87
C GLU A 87 -68.12 5.23 22.70
N ALA A 88 -67.12 5.03 21.82
CA ALA A 88 -66.39 3.76 21.64
C ALA A 88 -65.50 3.38 22.83
N GLY A 89 -65.39 4.24 23.87
CA GLY A 89 -64.65 3.94 25.06
C GLY A 89 -63.11 4.26 24.98
N ALA A 90 -62.69 5.13 24.07
CA ALA A 90 -61.31 5.59 24.06
C ALA A 90 -60.95 6.28 25.38
N VAL A 91 -59.79 5.90 26.02
CA VAL A 91 -59.37 6.45 27.30
C VAL A 91 -58.93 7.91 27.18
N VAL A 92 -58.33 8.24 26.07
CA VAL A 92 -57.87 9.58 25.72
C VAL A 92 -57.70 9.68 24.20
N VAL A 93 -58.02 10.84 23.63
CA VAL A 93 -57.82 11.11 22.19
C VAL A 93 -56.74 12.21 22.07
N GLY A 94 -55.59 11.86 21.44
CA GLY A 94 -54.51 12.81 21.15
C GLY A 94 -54.59 13.29 19.70
N PHE A 95 -54.68 14.58 19.53
CA PHE A 95 -54.64 15.20 18.19
C PHE A 95 -53.16 15.41 17.78
N ASN A 96 -52.75 14.88 16.62
CA ASN A 96 -51.48 15.20 16.01
C ASN A 96 -51.65 16.34 14.98
N ILE A 97 -52.44 17.33 15.31
CA ILE A 97 -52.84 18.45 14.46
C ILE A 97 -52.94 19.68 15.35
N VAL A 98 -52.38 20.82 14.90
CA VAL A 98 -52.54 22.10 15.59
C VAL A 98 -53.69 22.90 14.96
N LEU A 99 -54.60 23.36 15.79
CA LEU A 99 -55.80 24.11 15.38
C LEU A 99 -55.62 25.62 15.73
N SER A 100 -54.70 26.27 15.03
CA SER A 100 -54.25 27.63 15.34
C SER A 100 -55.15 28.74 14.73
N GLU A 101 -55.99 28.38 13.77
CA GLU A 101 -56.88 29.30 13.10
C GLU A 101 -58.35 28.98 13.43
N VAL A 102 -59.21 30.01 13.48
CA VAL A 102 -60.65 29.87 13.63
C VAL A 102 -61.26 29.17 12.40
N ASP A 103 -62.34 28.39 12.60
CA ASP A 103 -63.01 27.67 11.53
C ASP A 103 -63.65 28.68 10.57
N ARG A 104 -63.22 28.68 9.30
CA ARG A 104 -63.72 29.53 8.24
C ARG A 104 -65.15 29.24 7.86
N LEU A 105 -65.64 28.03 8.12
CA LEU A 105 -66.98 27.56 7.79
C LEU A 105 -67.97 27.68 8.99
N SER A 106 -67.58 28.37 10.07
CA SER A 106 -68.48 28.70 11.16
C SER A 106 -69.63 29.55 10.65
N PRO A 107 -70.89 29.34 11.11
CA PRO A 107 -72.08 30.09 10.63
C PRO A 107 -71.86 31.59 10.61
N ALA A 108 -71.35 32.18 11.68
CA ALA A 108 -71.09 33.60 11.80
C ALA A 108 -70.08 34.16 10.76
N ARG A 109 -69.27 33.32 10.10
CA ARG A 109 -68.24 33.74 9.14
C ARG A 109 -68.64 33.50 7.69
N ILE A 110 -69.79 32.86 7.43
CA ILE A 110 -70.27 32.58 6.08
C ILE A 110 -70.50 33.90 5.30
N GLN A 111 -70.90 34.96 5.99
CA GLN A 111 -71.00 36.30 5.37
C GLN A 111 -69.72 36.83 4.74
N GLU A 112 -68.52 36.47 5.27
CA GLU A 112 -67.23 36.92 4.69
C GLU A 112 -67.03 36.38 3.26
N PHE A 113 -67.70 35.25 2.90
CA PHE A 113 -67.57 34.59 1.63
C PHE A 113 -68.77 34.81 0.69
N LEU A 114 -69.91 35.32 1.22
CA LEU A 114 -71.17 35.55 0.47
C LEU A 114 -71.63 37.02 0.65
N PRO A 115 -70.96 37.92 -0.02
CA PRO A 115 -71.35 39.33 0.08
C PRO A 115 -72.78 39.59 -0.47
N GLY A 116 -73.62 40.34 0.27
CA GLY A 116 -74.97 40.64 -0.11
C GLY A 116 -76.04 39.78 0.55
N MET A 117 -75.67 39.03 1.60
CA MET A 117 -76.66 38.35 2.44
C MET A 117 -77.62 39.30 3.15
N ASP A 118 -78.92 38.87 3.33
CA ASP A 118 -79.86 39.58 4.11
C ASP A 118 -79.46 39.81 5.56
N SER A 119 -79.70 40.94 6.14
CA SER A 119 -79.28 41.31 7.49
C SER A 119 -79.91 40.38 8.56
N ASP A 120 -81.15 39.97 8.38
CA ASP A 120 -81.88 39.12 9.31
C ASP A 120 -81.27 37.67 9.29
N LEU A 121 -80.79 37.24 8.13
CA LEU A 121 -80.12 35.96 7.98
C LEU A 121 -78.70 35.99 8.62
N VAL A 122 -77.96 37.12 8.46
CA VAL A 122 -76.66 37.33 9.11
C VAL A 122 -76.83 37.29 10.63
N GLU A 123 -77.82 38.01 11.18
CA GLU A 123 -78.08 38.00 12.63
C GLU A 123 -78.49 36.59 13.15
N ALA A 124 -79.31 35.88 12.38
CA ALA A 124 -79.63 34.50 12.71
C ALA A 124 -78.42 33.56 12.69
N LEU A 125 -77.47 33.73 11.74
CA LEU A 125 -76.30 32.94 11.68
C LEU A 125 -75.28 33.31 12.79
N GLU A 126 -75.24 34.54 13.24
CA GLU A 126 -74.36 34.98 14.35
C GLU A 126 -74.89 34.42 15.71
N GLN A 127 -76.24 34.11 15.84
CA GLN A 127 -76.77 33.47 17.05
C GLN A 127 -76.46 31.96 17.14
N LEU A 128 -76.04 31.32 16.08
CA LEU A 128 -75.64 29.95 16.10
C LEU A 128 -74.23 29.73 16.71
N PRO A 129 -74.03 28.63 17.45
CA PRO A 129 -72.69 28.34 17.97
C PRO A 129 -71.68 28.18 16.80
N THR A 130 -70.48 28.69 16.98
CA THR A 130 -69.42 28.49 16.03
C THR A 130 -68.97 27.03 16.00
N ASN A 131 -68.41 26.56 14.87
CA ASN A 131 -67.89 25.20 14.79
C ASN A 131 -66.79 24.92 15.83
N ASP A 132 -66.03 25.97 16.19
CA ASP A 132 -64.98 25.90 17.22
C ASP A 132 -65.64 25.69 18.58
N GLU A 133 -66.78 26.34 18.92
CA GLU A 133 -67.51 26.09 20.16
C GLU A 133 -68.14 24.72 20.22
N ILE A 134 -68.68 24.21 19.09
CA ILE A 134 -69.14 22.83 18.97
C ILE A 134 -68.00 21.84 19.31
N LEU A 135 -66.85 22.01 18.67
CA LEU A 135 -65.71 21.15 18.98
C LEU A 135 -65.28 21.33 20.46
N ALA A 136 -65.28 22.53 21.01
CA ALA A 136 -64.93 22.75 22.41
C ALA A 136 -65.86 22.00 23.38
N ILE A 137 -67.13 21.87 23.06
CA ILE A 137 -68.11 21.07 23.84
C ILE A 137 -67.75 19.58 23.82
N SER A 138 -67.37 19.03 22.63
CA SER A 138 -66.93 17.64 22.49
C SER A 138 -65.61 17.40 23.20
N LEU A 139 -64.67 18.35 23.15
CA LEU A 139 -63.38 18.27 23.88
C LEU A 139 -63.57 18.18 25.39
N ARG A 140 -64.53 18.94 25.96
CA ARG A 140 -64.85 18.91 27.40
C ARG A 140 -65.51 17.64 27.86
N ARG A 141 -66.28 16.96 26.97
CA ARG A 141 -66.91 15.65 27.22
C ARG A 141 -65.91 14.50 27.17
N GLY A 142 -65.01 14.60 26.16
CA GLY A 142 -63.96 13.62 25.97
C GLY A 142 -62.68 14.01 26.73
N ARG A 143 -61.79 13.04 26.94
CA ARG A 143 -60.42 13.32 27.44
C ARG A 143 -59.53 13.55 26.21
N VAL A 144 -59.45 14.82 25.78
CA VAL A 144 -58.71 15.17 24.56
C VAL A 144 -57.47 15.95 24.90
N VAL A 145 -56.36 15.58 24.23
CA VAL A 145 -55.09 16.31 24.27
C VAL A 145 -54.84 16.95 22.91
N LEU A 146 -54.70 18.26 22.90
CA LEU A 146 -54.41 19.00 21.67
C LEU A 146 -52.92 19.17 21.50
N SER A 147 -52.47 19.22 20.26
CA SER A 147 -51.06 19.45 19.91
C SER A 147 -50.67 20.93 19.87
N GLN A 148 -49.44 21.19 20.13
CA GLN A 148 -48.75 22.47 19.92
C GLN A 148 -47.45 22.22 19.17
N ALA A 149 -46.99 23.19 18.34
CA ALA A 149 -45.71 23.05 17.60
C ALA A 149 -44.70 24.07 18.11
N ALA A 150 -43.57 23.58 18.61
CA ALA A 150 -42.47 24.45 19.04
C ALA A 150 -41.65 24.90 17.83
N LEU A 151 -41.21 26.17 17.82
CA LEU A 151 -40.48 26.81 16.73
C LEU A 151 -39.12 27.28 17.15
N GLU A 152 -38.16 27.09 16.28
CA GLU A 152 -36.78 27.61 16.46
C GLU A 152 -36.69 29.13 16.25
N GLU A 153 -37.60 29.69 15.43
CA GLU A 153 -37.70 31.11 15.13
C GLU A 153 -38.83 31.76 15.93
N ARG A 154 -38.71 33.07 16.17
CA ARG A 154 -39.76 33.87 16.85
C ARG A 154 -40.80 34.29 15.83
N LEU A 155 -42.06 34.13 16.20
CA LEU A 155 -43.15 34.65 15.36
C LEU A 155 -43.15 36.19 15.32
N GLU A 156 -43.28 36.78 14.11
CA GLU A 156 -43.24 38.25 13.91
C GLU A 156 -44.36 38.97 14.64
N ALA A 157 -45.46 38.33 14.95
CA ALA A 157 -46.62 38.89 15.61
C ALA A 157 -46.52 39.05 17.13
N GLY A 158 -45.28 38.93 17.69
CA GLY A 158 -45.06 39.09 19.13
C GLY A 158 -45.72 37.98 19.97
N GLY A 159 -45.25 36.75 19.79
CA GLY A 159 -45.80 35.61 20.49
C GLY A 159 -45.87 35.83 22.03
N ALA A 160 -47.04 35.95 22.58
CA ALA A 160 -47.24 35.78 24.01
C ALA A 160 -46.86 34.32 24.28
N GLY A 161 -45.89 34.03 25.13
CA GLY A 161 -45.47 32.67 25.46
C GLY A 161 -46.62 31.72 25.71
N PRO A 162 -46.41 30.46 26.10
CA PRO A 162 -47.49 29.48 26.20
C PRO A 162 -48.62 29.96 27.16
N ARG A 163 -49.85 29.98 26.69
CA ARG A 163 -51.04 30.48 27.46
C ARG A 163 -51.27 29.66 28.69
N ARG A 164 -51.07 28.35 28.60
CA ARG A 164 -51.26 27.41 29.71
C ARG A 164 -50.09 26.42 29.77
N VAL A 165 -49.57 26.19 30.91
CA VAL A 165 -48.45 25.25 31.14
C VAL A 165 -48.94 24.15 32.07
N THR A 166 -48.73 22.90 31.73
CA THR A 166 -48.98 21.78 32.62
C THR A 166 -47.97 21.84 33.78
N PRO A 167 -48.40 21.74 35.07
CA PRO A 167 -47.48 21.74 36.18
C PRO A 167 -46.42 20.68 36.10
N LEU A 168 -45.18 21.05 36.26
CA LEU A 168 -43.98 20.19 36.30
C LEU A 168 -43.45 20.12 37.73
N ALA A 169 -43.23 18.90 38.22
CA ALA A 169 -42.47 18.65 39.41
C ALA A 169 -41.00 18.37 39.01
N SER A 170 -40.06 19.00 39.69
CA SER A 170 -38.63 18.79 39.50
C SER A 170 -38.04 18.02 40.67
N ILE A 171 -37.31 16.93 40.39
CA ILE A 171 -36.65 16.09 41.41
C ILE A 171 -35.13 16.11 41.16
N GLY A 172 -34.36 16.66 42.07
CA GLY A 172 -32.90 16.67 42.04
C GLY A 172 -32.26 17.91 41.42
N GLY A 173 -33.05 18.79 40.77
CA GLY A 173 -32.51 20.03 40.16
C GLY A 173 -33.47 20.65 39.13
N ASP A 174 -33.07 21.77 38.54
CA ASP A 174 -33.78 22.41 37.43
C ASP A 174 -33.51 21.67 36.11
N PRO A 175 -34.56 21.15 35.40
CA PRO A 175 -34.39 20.48 34.12
C PRO A 175 -34.12 21.44 32.92
N ALA A 176 -34.50 22.73 33.07
CA ALA A 176 -34.51 23.68 31.96
C ALA A 176 -33.18 23.79 31.19
N PRO A 177 -31.99 23.78 31.86
CA PRO A 177 -30.70 23.87 31.15
C PRO A 177 -30.38 22.67 30.24
N TYR A 178 -30.99 21.52 30.48
CA TYR A 178 -30.69 20.27 29.73
C TYR A 178 -31.67 20.00 28.61
N LEU A 179 -32.87 20.63 28.62
CA LEU A 179 -33.95 20.44 27.66
C LEU A 179 -33.63 21.15 26.35
N LEU A 180 -34.12 20.59 25.25
CA LEU A 180 -34.15 21.26 23.95
C LEU A 180 -34.91 22.56 24.05
N SER A 181 -34.34 23.66 23.59
CA SER A 181 -34.84 25.01 23.71
C SER A 181 -35.38 25.51 22.36
N PHE A 182 -36.60 26.04 22.40
CA PHE A 182 -37.28 26.69 21.30
C PHE A 182 -37.58 28.15 21.64
N ARG A 183 -37.77 29.02 20.63
CA ARG A 183 -38.02 30.45 20.83
C ARG A 183 -39.49 30.80 20.98
N ASP A 184 -40.35 30.02 20.34
CA ASP A 184 -41.83 30.26 20.30
C ASP A 184 -42.62 28.96 20.14
N VAL A 185 -43.97 29.08 20.19
CA VAL A 185 -44.86 27.95 20.06
C VAL A 185 -46.13 28.34 19.32
N ILE A 186 -46.52 27.55 18.29
CA ILE A 186 -47.86 27.64 17.68
C ILE A 186 -48.83 26.92 18.58
N GLN A 187 -49.85 27.67 19.03
CA GLN A 187 -50.91 27.21 19.95
C GLN A 187 -52.26 27.11 19.23
N ASN A 188 -53.17 26.35 19.78
CA ASN A 188 -54.52 26.32 19.31
C ASN A 188 -55.25 27.64 19.62
N ILE A 189 -56.37 27.88 18.99
CA ILE A 189 -57.26 29.01 19.35
C ILE A 189 -57.72 28.86 20.79
N GLU A 190 -57.97 29.99 21.50
CA GLU A 190 -58.17 30.05 22.94
C GLU A 190 -59.35 29.17 23.38
N VAL A 191 -60.48 29.21 22.65
CA VAL A 191 -61.69 28.44 22.99
C VAL A 191 -61.45 26.90 22.99
N LEU A 192 -60.61 26.41 22.08
CA LEU A 192 -60.24 25.00 22.03
C LEU A 192 -59.20 24.67 23.06
N ASP A 193 -58.25 25.59 23.24
CA ASP A 193 -57.18 25.41 24.23
C ASP A 193 -57.70 25.38 25.67
N GLU A 194 -58.77 26.13 25.97
CA GLU A 194 -59.47 26.07 27.27
C GLU A 194 -60.26 24.79 27.48
N ALA A 195 -60.81 24.24 26.41
CA ALA A 195 -61.69 23.07 26.50
C ALA A 195 -60.90 21.75 26.57
N ALA A 196 -59.64 21.73 26.10
CA ALA A 196 -58.80 20.54 26.06
C ALA A 196 -58.34 20.09 27.44
N ALA A 197 -58.34 18.78 27.71
CA ALA A 197 -57.83 18.16 28.94
C ALA A 197 -56.30 18.27 29.10
N GLY A 198 -55.59 18.42 27.99
CA GLY A 198 -54.13 18.58 27.97
C GLY A 198 -53.63 19.17 26.65
N ARG A 199 -52.32 19.57 26.66
CA ARG A 199 -51.62 20.17 25.53
C ARG A 199 -50.22 19.58 25.42
N GLY A 200 -49.82 19.07 24.26
CA GLY A 200 -48.54 18.46 24.07
C GLY A 200 -47.80 18.90 22.78
N ILE A 201 -46.53 18.99 22.88
CA ILE A 201 -45.67 19.36 21.74
C ILE A 201 -45.52 18.15 20.78
N ILE A 202 -45.77 18.39 19.51
CA ILE A 202 -45.60 17.39 18.42
C ILE A 202 -44.32 17.59 17.63
N THR A 203 -43.56 18.67 17.86
CA THR A 203 -42.32 18.95 17.13
C THR A 203 -41.32 17.82 17.35
N LEU A 204 -40.97 17.17 16.26
CA LEU A 204 -39.96 16.10 16.25
C LEU A 204 -38.61 16.71 15.91
N PRO A 205 -37.65 16.67 16.83
CA PRO A 205 -36.29 17.15 16.50
C PRO A 205 -35.71 16.24 15.43
N ILE A 206 -35.17 16.88 14.40
CA ILE A 206 -34.55 16.20 13.28
C ILE A 206 -33.07 16.03 13.64
N GLU A 207 -32.58 14.79 13.69
CA GLU A 207 -31.14 14.53 13.81
C GLU A 207 -30.39 14.95 12.56
N ILE A 208 -29.08 15.07 12.59
CA ILE A 208 -28.25 15.60 11.49
C ILE A 208 -28.46 14.86 10.18
N ASP A 209 -28.79 13.58 10.25
CA ASP A 209 -29.09 12.72 9.08
C ASP A 209 -30.58 12.70 8.69
N GLY A 210 -31.42 13.46 9.38
CA GLY A 210 -32.86 13.56 9.12
C GLY A 210 -33.69 12.46 9.71
N VAL A 211 -33.13 11.43 10.34
CA VAL A 211 -33.83 10.25 10.87
C VAL A 211 -34.36 10.51 12.29
N VAL A 212 -35.61 10.22 12.53
CA VAL A 212 -36.21 10.35 13.88
C VAL A 212 -36.02 9.05 14.66
N ARG A 213 -35.19 9.08 15.71
CA ARG A 213 -34.88 7.95 16.59
C ARG A 213 -35.37 8.15 18.01
N ARG A 214 -35.49 9.40 18.43
CA ARG A 214 -35.83 9.79 19.79
C ARG A 214 -36.70 11.05 19.75
N VAL A 215 -37.53 11.19 20.78
CA VAL A 215 -38.44 12.34 20.94
C VAL A 215 -38.26 12.92 22.33
N PRO A 216 -38.16 14.24 22.47
CA PRO A 216 -38.08 14.86 23.78
C PRO A 216 -39.34 14.59 24.60
N ALA A 217 -39.18 14.22 25.87
CA ALA A 217 -40.32 14.09 26.78
C ALA A 217 -40.92 15.46 27.16
N ALA A 218 -40.08 16.45 27.22
CA ALA A 218 -40.45 17.86 27.41
C ALA A 218 -39.49 18.76 26.68
N VAL A 219 -39.91 19.98 26.33
CA VAL A 219 -39.09 21.00 25.68
C VAL A 219 -39.21 22.32 26.46
N ARG A 220 -38.20 23.17 26.36
CA ARG A 220 -38.24 24.51 26.90
C ARG A 220 -38.64 25.50 25.81
N VAL A 221 -39.67 26.32 26.07
CA VAL A 221 -40.07 27.42 25.18
C VAL A 221 -40.00 28.72 26.02
N GLY A 222 -39.04 29.57 25.75
CA GLY A 222 -38.74 30.72 26.64
C GLY A 222 -38.38 30.25 28.04
N GLU A 223 -39.15 30.68 29.05
CA GLU A 223 -39.02 30.24 30.47
C GLU A 223 -39.90 29.02 30.81
N ALA A 224 -40.81 28.63 29.95
CA ALA A 224 -41.74 27.54 30.21
C ALA A 224 -41.23 26.18 29.78
N VAL A 225 -41.51 25.13 30.56
CA VAL A 225 -41.27 23.73 30.16
C VAL A 225 -42.61 23.10 29.75
N LEU A 226 -42.68 22.64 28.54
CA LEU A 226 -43.88 22.07 27.95
C LEU A 226 -43.70 20.57 27.70
N PRO A 227 -44.70 19.72 28.05
CA PRO A 227 -44.66 18.29 27.77
C PRO A 227 -44.83 18.00 26.28
N SER A 228 -44.26 16.93 25.80
CA SER A 228 -44.57 16.41 24.48
C SER A 228 -45.97 15.72 24.46
N LEU A 229 -46.49 15.49 23.23
CA LEU A 229 -47.82 14.90 23.04
C LEU A 229 -47.95 13.56 23.78
N PHE A 230 -46.97 12.67 23.70
CA PHE A 230 -47.05 11.34 24.33
C PHE A 230 -47.13 11.43 25.84
N LEU A 231 -46.39 12.33 26.45
CA LEU A 231 -46.34 12.51 27.89
C LEU A 231 -47.65 13.08 28.42
N GLU A 232 -48.21 14.03 27.70
CA GLU A 232 -49.51 14.65 28.05
C GLU A 232 -50.68 13.67 27.82
N VAL A 233 -50.65 12.89 26.76
CA VAL A 233 -51.63 11.78 26.54
C VAL A 233 -51.61 10.81 27.69
N LEU A 234 -50.40 10.38 28.17
CA LEU A 234 -50.27 9.49 29.31
C LEU A 234 -50.76 10.15 30.62
N ARG A 235 -50.45 11.44 30.82
CA ARG A 235 -50.91 12.19 31.99
C ARG A 235 -52.44 12.23 32.07
N VAL A 236 -53.09 12.57 30.94
CA VAL A 236 -54.56 12.67 30.88
C VAL A 236 -55.18 11.26 30.94
N ALA A 237 -54.62 10.24 30.31
CA ALA A 237 -55.09 8.88 30.38
C ALA A 237 -55.10 8.31 31.81
N THR A 238 -54.05 8.62 32.57
CA THR A 238 -53.89 8.14 33.95
C THR A 238 -54.54 9.05 35.01
N GLY A 239 -55.17 10.15 34.59
CA GLY A 239 -55.83 11.11 35.47
C GLY A 239 -54.89 11.90 36.39
N GLN A 240 -53.63 12.00 36.06
CA GLN A 240 -52.65 12.73 36.87
C GLN A 240 -52.73 14.25 36.62
N SER A 241 -52.51 15.03 37.68
CA SER A 241 -52.49 16.50 37.57
C SER A 241 -51.14 17.06 37.11
N THR A 242 -50.04 16.28 37.30
CA THR A 242 -48.66 16.73 37.03
C THR A 242 -47.80 15.54 36.58
N TYR A 243 -46.63 15.85 36.07
CA TYR A 243 -45.53 14.88 35.81
C TYR A 243 -44.26 15.38 36.49
N ALA A 244 -43.28 14.50 36.73
CA ALA A 244 -42.02 14.90 37.35
C ALA A 244 -40.83 14.59 36.43
N VAL A 245 -39.87 15.49 36.35
CA VAL A 245 -38.60 15.29 35.69
C VAL A 245 -37.52 15.08 36.70
N ARG A 246 -36.81 13.95 36.60
CA ARG A 246 -35.68 13.63 37.48
C ARG A 246 -34.38 14.11 36.83
N VAL A 247 -33.63 14.92 37.56
CA VAL A 247 -32.38 15.48 37.15
C VAL A 247 -31.27 14.93 38.06
N ASP A 248 -30.13 14.56 37.48
CA ASP A 248 -28.91 14.18 38.15
C ASP A 248 -27.72 15.07 37.66
N PRO A 249 -26.52 14.95 38.22
CA PRO A 249 -25.40 15.76 37.78
C PRO A 249 -24.99 15.58 36.33
N ALA A 250 -25.39 14.49 35.67
CA ALA A 250 -25.11 14.21 34.27
C ALA A 250 -26.19 14.74 33.29
N GLY A 251 -27.32 15.21 33.83
CA GLY A 251 -28.45 15.74 33.07
C GLY A 251 -29.80 15.13 33.47
N ILE A 252 -30.72 14.93 32.51
CA ILE A 252 -32.03 14.36 32.81
C ILE A 252 -31.91 12.83 32.88
N ALA A 253 -32.31 12.26 34.02
CA ALA A 253 -32.29 10.82 34.26
C ALA A 253 -33.58 10.11 33.89
N GLY A 254 -34.65 10.85 33.66
CA GLY A 254 -35.94 10.30 33.23
C GLY A 254 -37.13 11.19 33.64
N VAL A 255 -38.27 10.83 33.10
CA VAL A 255 -39.54 11.46 33.41
C VAL A 255 -40.44 10.47 34.19
N VAL A 256 -41.11 10.92 35.22
CA VAL A 256 -42.01 10.09 36.04
C VAL A 256 -43.42 10.51 35.83
N ILE A 257 -44.27 9.54 35.45
CA ILE A 257 -45.68 9.70 35.24
C ILE A 257 -46.42 8.50 35.84
N ALA A 258 -47.49 8.76 36.64
CA ALA A 258 -48.25 7.73 37.32
C ALA A 258 -47.41 6.70 38.09
N GLY A 259 -46.30 7.15 38.72
CA GLY A 259 -45.40 6.28 39.46
C GLY A 259 -44.38 5.51 38.60
N ASN A 260 -44.52 5.49 37.28
CA ASN A 260 -43.61 4.83 36.36
C ASN A 260 -42.51 5.81 35.83
N GLN A 261 -41.25 5.39 35.88
CA GLN A 261 -40.17 6.16 35.32
C GLN A 261 -39.95 5.76 33.84
N VAL A 262 -40.04 6.75 32.97
CA VAL A 262 -39.66 6.65 31.56
C VAL A 262 -38.18 7.07 31.45
N PRO A 263 -37.25 6.18 31.08
CA PRO A 263 -35.85 6.53 30.94
C PRO A 263 -35.64 7.45 29.76
N THR A 264 -34.73 8.43 29.90
CA THR A 264 -34.37 9.39 28.86
C THR A 264 -32.85 9.45 28.68
N ASP A 265 -32.41 10.08 27.62
CA ASP A 265 -31.04 10.54 27.54
C ASP A 265 -30.83 11.80 28.41
N ARG A 266 -29.58 12.29 28.49
CA ARG A 266 -29.23 13.48 29.32
C ARG A 266 -29.98 14.76 28.95
N HIS A 267 -30.57 14.80 27.76
CA HIS A 267 -31.36 15.94 27.26
C HIS A 267 -32.86 15.71 27.34
N GLY A 268 -33.29 14.65 28.00
CA GLY A 268 -34.69 14.35 28.19
C GLY A 268 -35.36 13.69 26.98
N ASN A 269 -34.62 13.15 26.03
CA ASN A 269 -35.18 12.45 24.89
C ASN A 269 -35.41 10.97 25.21
N VAL A 270 -36.54 10.44 24.78
CA VAL A 270 -36.90 9.01 24.86
C VAL A 270 -36.54 8.34 23.54
N TRP A 271 -35.78 7.26 23.57
CA TRP A 271 -35.50 6.43 22.41
C TRP A 271 -36.73 5.58 22.05
N ILE A 272 -37.17 5.65 20.78
CA ILE A 272 -38.27 4.85 20.29
C ILE A 272 -37.75 3.47 19.91
N ARG A 273 -38.37 2.42 20.40
CA ARG A 273 -38.21 1.06 19.89
C ARG A 273 -39.28 0.81 18.84
N TYR A 274 -38.90 1.01 17.60
CA TYR A 274 -39.82 0.87 16.48
C TYR A 274 -40.25 -0.58 16.26
N ALA A 275 -41.54 -0.75 15.95
CA ALA A 275 -42.08 -1.95 15.34
C ALA A 275 -42.16 -1.77 13.81
N GLU A 276 -42.32 -2.87 13.09
CA GLU A 276 -42.56 -2.79 11.66
C GLU A 276 -43.88 -2.03 11.36
N PRO A 277 -43.91 -1.19 10.32
CA PRO A 277 -45.13 -0.49 9.93
C PRO A 277 -46.29 -1.45 9.65
N SER A 278 -47.45 -1.19 10.23
CA SER A 278 -48.61 -2.05 10.08
C SER A 278 -49.83 -1.24 9.62
N LYS A 279 -50.43 -1.63 8.50
CA LYS A 279 -51.68 -1.00 8.01
C LYS A 279 -52.86 -1.21 8.97
N ALA A 280 -52.82 -2.26 9.80
CA ALA A 280 -53.90 -2.52 10.74
C ALA A 280 -54.01 -1.49 11.86
N ARG A 281 -52.97 -0.65 12.03
CA ARG A 281 -52.94 0.47 13.01
C ARG A 281 -53.88 1.63 12.61
N TYR A 282 -54.15 1.78 11.31
CA TYR A 282 -54.84 2.89 10.77
C TYR A 282 -56.33 2.53 10.54
N ILE A 283 -57.20 3.33 11.12
CA ILE A 283 -58.65 3.32 10.92
C ILE A 283 -59.02 4.61 10.20
N SER A 284 -59.58 4.53 8.99
CA SER A 284 -59.93 5.72 8.21
C SER A 284 -60.96 6.58 8.97
N ALA A 285 -60.75 7.89 9.01
CA ALA A 285 -61.63 8.82 9.71
C ALA A 285 -63.06 8.78 9.16
N ILE A 286 -63.23 8.54 7.85
CA ILE A 286 -64.57 8.38 7.25
C ILE A 286 -65.28 7.15 7.81
N ASP A 287 -64.58 6.03 8.04
CA ASP A 287 -65.20 4.83 8.62
C ASP A 287 -65.65 5.07 10.07
N VAL A 288 -64.91 5.93 10.81
CA VAL A 288 -65.33 6.39 12.16
C VAL A 288 -66.54 7.29 12.08
N LEU A 289 -66.56 8.28 11.19
CA LEU A 289 -67.73 9.20 10.99
C LEU A 289 -68.99 8.47 10.59
N GLU A 290 -68.90 7.47 9.74
CA GLU A 290 -70.03 6.69 9.31
C GLU A 290 -70.36 5.52 10.23
N GLY A 291 -69.60 5.30 11.29
CA GLY A 291 -69.88 4.22 12.27
C GLY A 291 -69.50 2.84 11.75
N ARG A 292 -68.68 2.72 10.72
CA ARG A 292 -68.23 1.45 10.12
C ARG A 292 -66.94 0.94 10.76
N PHE A 293 -66.88 0.84 12.06
CA PHE A 293 -65.65 0.37 12.78
C PHE A 293 -66.08 -0.54 13.92
N ASP A 294 -65.13 -1.38 14.39
CA ASP A 294 -65.32 -2.17 15.60
C ASP A 294 -64.91 -1.32 16.84
N PRO A 295 -65.92 -1.04 17.76
CA PRO A 295 -65.63 -0.27 18.97
C PRO A 295 -64.54 -0.89 19.85
N ALA A 296 -64.36 -2.21 19.80
CA ALA A 296 -63.33 -2.91 20.55
C ALA A 296 -61.88 -2.46 20.17
N LEU A 297 -61.74 -1.88 19.00
CA LEU A 297 -60.42 -1.31 18.58
C LEU A 297 -60.04 -0.10 19.44
N PHE A 298 -60.97 0.64 19.98
CA PHE A 298 -60.74 1.87 20.74
C PHE A 298 -60.96 1.72 22.23
N ALA A 299 -61.83 0.76 22.63
CA ALA A 299 -62.19 0.59 24.02
C ALA A 299 -61.01 0.32 24.93
N GLY A 300 -60.86 1.16 25.97
CA GLY A 300 -59.75 1.05 26.95
C GLY A 300 -58.38 1.46 26.44
N ARG A 301 -58.25 2.08 25.24
CA ARG A 301 -56.99 2.43 24.59
C ARG A 301 -56.87 3.96 24.41
N PRO A 302 -55.61 4.48 24.45
CA PRO A 302 -55.35 5.79 23.91
C PRO A 302 -55.42 5.76 22.37
N VAL A 303 -56.03 6.77 21.79
CA VAL A 303 -56.22 6.89 20.34
C VAL A 303 -55.50 8.17 19.86
N LEU A 304 -54.81 8.10 18.72
CA LEU A 304 -54.30 9.28 18.08
C LEU A 304 -55.09 9.59 16.83
N LEU A 305 -55.40 10.87 16.64
CA LEU A 305 -56.02 11.43 15.42
C LEU A 305 -54.94 12.19 14.66
N GLY A 306 -54.68 11.83 13.40
CA GLY A 306 -53.72 12.50 12.55
C GLY A 306 -54.02 12.34 11.08
N ALA A 307 -53.24 12.99 10.26
CA ALA A 307 -53.38 12.93 8.82
C ALA A 307 -52.18 12.20 8.18
N THR A 308 -52.49 11.22 7.33
CA THR A 308 -51.44 10.52 6.55
C THR A 308 -51.55 10.78 5.06
N ALA A 309 -52.58 11.48 4.61
CA ALA A 309 -52.76 11.85 3.23
C ALA A 309 -51.49 12.57 2.71
N LYS A 310 -50.97 12.13 1.56
CA LYS A 310 -49.69 12.61 0.98
C LYS A 310 -49.63 14.12 0.77
N VAL A 311 -50.81 14.74 0.54
CA VAL A 311 -50.93 16.19 0.37
C VAL A 311 -50.66 16.96 1.66
N LEU A 312 -50.76 16.34 2.82
CA LEU A 312 -50.61 16.96 4.13
C LEU A 312 -49.16 16.84 4.71
N GLY A 313 -48.27 16.07 4.07
CA GLY A 313 -46.82 16.25 4.05
C GLY A 313 -46.00 15.95 5.33
N ASP A 314 -46.58 15.39 6.41
CA ASP A 314 -45.83 15.10 7.65
C ASP A 314 -45.20 13.68 7.61
N LEU A 315 -44.31 13.47 6.65
CA LEU A 315 -43.57 12.21 6.52
C LEU A 315 -42.09 12.37 6.96
N LYS A 316 -41.64 11.52 7.83
CA LYS A 316 -40.30 11.54 8.40
C LYS A 316 -39.57 10.20 8.21
N PRO A 317 -38.26 10.20 7.91
CA PRO A 317 -37.47 8.98 7.92
C PRO A 317 -37.29 8.44 9.34
N THR A 318 -37.33 7.11 9.49
CA THR A 318 -37.12 6.40 10.74
C THR A 318 -36.16 5.22 10.53
N PRO A 319 -35.62 4.59 11.59
CA PRO A 319 -34.77 3.41 11.46
C PRO A 319 -35.35 2.25 10.65
N VAL A 320 -36.66 2.06 10.71
CA VAL A 320 -37.38 0.91 10.12
C VAL A 320 -38.14 1.22 8.83
N ALA A 321 -38.37 2.51 8.55
CA ALA A 321 -39.09 2.95 7.35
C ALA A 321 -38.49 4.24 6.80
N PRO A 322 -38.29 4.35 5.48
CA PRO A 322 -37.75 5.58 4.86
C PRO A 322 -38.71 6.78 4.98
N LEU A 323 -40.03 6.50 5.07
CA LEU A 323 -41.05 7.52 5.25
C LEU A 323 -42.12 6.94 6.21
N MET A 324 -42.30 7.58 7.36
CA MET A 324 -43.31 7.24 8.34
C MET A 324 -44.11 8.50 8.69
N PRO A 325 -45.46 8.46 8.77
CA PRO A 325 -46.24 9.60 9.23
C PRO A 325 -45.88 10.02 10.66
N GLY A 326 -45.83 11.32 10.92
CA GLY A 326 -45.49 11.86 12.25
C GLY A 326 -46.44 11.32 13.35
N VAL A 327 -47.72 11.14 13.05
CA VAL A 327 -48.68 10.55 14.00
C VAL A 327 -48.30 9.10 14.36
N GLU A 328 -47.78 8.29 13.43
CA GLU A 328 -47.30 6.95 13.72
C GLU A 328 -46.07 6.96 14.60
N ILE A 329 -45.12 7.91 14.41
CA ILE A 329 -43.96 8.07 15.28
C ILE A 329 -44.40 8.29 16.74
N HIS A 330 -45.43 9.17 16.95
CA HIS A 330 -46.00 9.37 18.28
C HIS A 330 -46.71 8.14 18.82
N ALA A 331 -47.43 7.39 17.96
CA ALA A 331 -48.07 6.13 18.37
C ALA A 331 -47.02 5.07 18.76
N GLN A 332 -45.94 4.91 17.98
CA GLN A 332 -44.85 3.99 18.26
C GLN A 332 -44.12 4.36 19.57
N LEU A 333 -43.96 5.65 19.85
CA LEU A 333 -43.40 6.15 21.11
C LEU A 333 -44.31 5.81 22.29
N LEU A 334 -45.64 6.10 22.19
CA LEU A 334 -46.64 5.72 23.21
C LEU A 334 -46.62 4.23 23.49
N GLU A 335 -46.57 3.41 22.47
CA GLU A 335 -46.48 1.94 22.61
C GLU A 335 -45.18 1.53 23.28
N THR A 336 -44.03 2.16 22.92
CA THR A 336 -42.74 1.90 23.58
C THR A 336 -42.85 2.14 25.09
N VAL A 337 -43.56 3.20 25.50
CA VAL A 337 -43.75 3.55 26.91
C VAL A 337 -44.73 2.60 27.59
N LEU A 338 -45.89 2.32 26.96
CA LEU A 338 -46.92 1.45 27.50
C LEU A 338 -46.48 0.00 27.66
N THR A 339 -45.66 -0.51 26.76
CA THR A 339 -45.06 -1.85 26.83
C THR A 339 -43.77 -1.92 27.60
N GLN A 340 -43.29 -0.78 28.12
CA GLN A 340 -42.00 -0.64 28.83
C GLN A 340 -40.80 -1.18 28.03
N SER A 341 -40.92 -1.16 26.71
CA SER A 341 -39.88 -1.68 25.79
C SER A 341 -38.82 -0.64 25.44
N TYR A 342 -38.32 0.05 26.46
CA TYR A 342 -37.41 1.16 26.27
C TYR A 342 -36.07 0.72 25.70
N LEU A 343 -35.51 1.52 24.77
CA LEU A 343 -34.10 1.49 24.44
C LEU A 343 -33.36 2.47 25.34
N VAL A 344 -32.33 1.98 26.02
CA VAL A 344 -31.61 2.80 27.01
C VAL A 344 -30.13 2.88 26.61
N ARG A 345 -29.62 4.10 26.52
CA ARG A 345 -28.18 4.36 26.48
C ARG A 345 -27.71 4.87 27.85
N PRO A 346 -27.09 4.02 28.67
CA PRO A 346 -26.68 4.43 30.01
C PRO A 346 -25.67 5.59 29.95
N HIS A 347 -25.69 6.49 30.92
CA HIS A 347 -24.72 7.59 30.99
C HIS A 347 -23.26 7.10 31.10
N VAL A 348 -23.06 5.91 31.67
CA VAL A 348 -21.75 5.24 31.77
C VAL A 348 -21.29 4.60 30.44
N ALA A 349 -22.13 4.57 29.39
CA ALA A 349 -21.82 3.90 28.12
C ALA A 349 -20.52 4.42 27.49
N ILE A 350 -20.30 5.75 27.50
CA ILE A 350 -19.05 6.35 26.98
C ILE A 350 -17.84 5.83 27.78
N GLY A 351 -17.94 5.75 29.11
CA GLY A 351 -16.85 5.21 29.95
C GLY A 351 -16.55 3.74 29.65
N ILE A 352 -17.60 2.91 29.44
CA ILE A 352 -17.46 1.51 29.07
C ILE A 352 -16.79 1.41 27.69
N GLU A 353 -17.22 2.17 26.70
CA GLU A 353 -16.68 2.21 25.35
C GLU A 353 -15.19 2.63 25.35
N LEU A 354 -14.82 3.68 26.11
CA LEU A 354 -13.43 4.11 26.29
C LEU A 354 -12.57 3.03 26.95
N PHE A 355 -13.09 2.36 27.97
CA PHE A 355 -12.40 1.26 28.64
C PHE A 355 -12.15 0.09 27.67
N VAL A 356 -13.15 -0.23 26.87
CA VAL A 356 -13.06 -1.30 25.85
C VAL A 356 -12.04 -0.94 24.77
N VAL A 357 -12.03 0.30 24.26
CA VAL A 357 -11.01 0.78 23.31
C VAL A 357 -9.61 0.69 23.91
N LEU A 358 -9.46 1.11 25.19
CA LEU A 358 -8.18 1.03 25.89
C LEU A 358 -7.70 -0.42 26.01
N LEU A 359 -8.56 -1.33 26.47
CA LEU A 359 -8.21 -2.74 26.66
C LEU A 359 -7.88 -3.40 25.32
N ALA A 360 -8.74 -3.25 24.31
CA ALA A 360 -8.53 -3.77 22.97
C ALA A 360 -7.24 -3.22 22.35
N GLY A 361 -7.01 -1.92 22.50
CA GLY A 361 -5.80 -1.26 22.01
C GLY A 361 -4.52 -1.78 22.67
N LEU A 362 -4.51 -1.95 24.00
CA LEU A 362 -3.37 -2.52 24.72
C LEU A 362 -3.08 -3.97 24.31
N LEU A 363 -4.12 -4.78 24.09
CA LEU A 363 -3.98 -6.15 23.58
C LEU A 363 -3.34 -6.14 22.19
N LEU A 364 -3.82 -5.30 21.27
CA LEU A 364 -3.26 -5.20 19.92
C LEU A 364 -1.81 -4.71 19.95
N ILE A 365 -1.48 -3.67 20.73
CA ILE A 365 -0.10 -3.14 20.89
C ILE A 365 0.86 -4.20 21.44
N TYR A 366 0.36 -5.10 22.27
CA TYR A 366 1.18 -6.15 22.85
C TYR A 366 1.35 -7.34 21.89
N PHE A 367 0.29 -7.80 21.25
CA PHE A 367 0.29 -9.05 20.47
C PHE A 367 0.66 -8.87 19.00
N VAL A 368 0.16 -7.84 18.32
CA VAL A 368 0.39 -7.67 16.86
C VAL A 368 1.87 -7.63 16.49
N PRO A 369 2.75 -6.89 17.20
CA PRO A 369 4.17 -6.87 16.85
C PRO A 369 4.95 -8.15 17.17
N LYS A 370 4.31 -9.15 17.81
CA LYS A 370 4.94 -10.44 18.16
C LYS A 370 4.65 -11.55 17.15
N PHE A 371 3.58 -11.37 16.36
CA PHE A 371 3.09 -12.41 15.46
C PHE A 371 3.23 -11.98 14.00
N GLY A 372 3.49 -12.90 13.10
CA GLY A 372 3.41 -12.66 11.67
C GLY A 372 1.99 -12.34 11.20
N ALA A 373 1.84 -11.88 9.95
CA ALA A 373 0.59 -11.32 9.40
C ALA A 373 -0.65 -12.19 9.63
N GLY A 374 -0.58 -13.50 9.38
CA GLY A 374 -1.74 -14.39 9.56
C GLY A 374 -2.18 -14.54 11.02
N ARG A 375 -1.24 -14.67 11.96
CA ARG A 375 -1.55 -14.79 13.39
C ARG A 375 -2.03 -13.48 14.00
N SER A 376 -1.52 -12.33 13.54
CA SER A 376 -1.97 -11.02 14.00
C SER A 376 -3.40 -10.72 13.54
N LEU A 377 -3.81 -11.18 12.36
CA LEU A 377 -5.21 -11.10 11.90
C LEU A 377 -6.15 -11.93 12.79
N ALA A 378 -5.71 -13.11 13.24
CA ALA A 378 -6.48 -13.91 14.19
C ALA A 378 -6.65 -13.19 15.55
N VAL A 379 -5.63 -12.47 16.01
CA VAL A 379 -5.73 -11.63 17.21
C VAL A 379 -6.77 -10.51 17.01
N LEU A 380 -6.76 -9.84 15.86
CA LEU A 380 -7.76 -8.82 15.55
C LEU A 380 -9.17 -9.43 15.57
N ALA A 381 -9.39 -10.55 14.91
CA ALA A 381 -10.69 -11.23 14.89
C ALA A 381 -11.15 -11.62 16.30
N LEU A 382 -10.25 -12.10 17.16
CA LEU A 382 -10.52 -12.44 18.55
C LEU A 382 -10.93 -11.21 19.38
N VAL A 383 -10.45 -10.02 19.05
CA VAL A 383 -10.85 -8.77 19.69
C VAL A 383 -12.18 -8.27 19.12
N LEU A 384 -12.36 -8.27 17.81
CA LEU A 384 -13.54 -7.69 17.15
C LEU A 384 -14.81 -8.52 17.39
N LEU A 385 -14.73 -9.83 17.33
CA LEU A 385 -15.92 -10.71 17.45
C LEU A 385 -16.65 -10.53 18.80
N PRO A 386 -15.99 -10.52 19.97
CA PRO A 386 -16.64 -10.24 21.25
C PRO A 386 -17.25 -8.84 21.34
N LEU A 387 -16.61 -7.82 20.71
CA LEU A 387 -17.12 -6.45 20.72
C LEU A 387 -18.48 -6.35 20.02
N VAL A 388 -18.59 -6.93 18.83
CA VAL A 388 -19.84 -6.89 18.04
C VAL A 388 -20.90 -7.77 18.70
N THR A 389 -20.53 -8.99 19.09
CA THR A 389 -21.50 -9.94 19.68
C THR A 389 -22.02 -9.49 21.03
N SER A 390 -21.19 -8.88 21.90
CA SER A 390 -21.63 -8.37 23.19
C SER A 390 -22.56 -7.16 23.05
N SER A 391 -22.29 -6.25 22.11
CA SER A 391 -23.17 -5.12 21.79
C SER A 391 -24.54 -5.60 21.28
N TRP A 392 -24.54 -6.54 20.34
CA TRP A 392 -25.78 -7.16 19.83
C TRP A 392 -26.54 -7.86 20.96
N PHE A 393 -25.86 -8.60 21.83
CA PHE A 393 -26.49 -9.27 22.97
C PHE A 393 -27.08 -8.25 23.95
N ALA A 394 -26.38 -7.16 24.26
CA ALA A 394 -26.85 -6.08 25.10
C ALA A 394 -28.12 -5.44 24.51
N PHE A 395 -28.19 -5.20 23.20
CA PHE A 395 -29.36 -4.69 22.51
C PHE A 395 -30.51 -5.70 22.52
N SER A 396 -30.29 -6.92 22.06
CA SER A 396 -31.34 -7.89 21.83
C SER A 396 -32.00 -8.42 23.11
N ARG A 397 -31.21 -8.59 24.19
CA ARG A 397 -31.69 -9.13 25.47
C ARG A 397 -32.01 -8.11 26.53
N HIS A 398 -31.30 -6.99 26.54
CA HIS A 398 -31.39 -5.98 27.60
C HIS A 398 -31.85 -4.61 27.08
N ALA A 399 -32.08 -4.46 25.78
CA ALA A 399 -32.44 -3.19 25.14
C ALA A 399 -31.43 -2.03 25.40
N LEU A 400 -30.17 -2.40 25.62
CA LEU A 400 -29.08 -1.43 25.88
C LEU A 400 -28.40 -1.03 24.58
N LEU A 401 -28.22 0.26 24.39
CA LEU A 401 -27.52 0.85 23.25
C LEU A 401 -26.04 1.09 23.61
N LEU A 402 -25.19 0.09 23.37
CA LEU A 402 -23.74 0.17 23.48
C LEU A 402 -23.14 0.24 22.07
N ASP A 403 -22.26 1.19 21.85
CA ASP A 403 -21.66 1.43 20.54
C ASP A 403 -20.48 0.47 20.26
N PRO A 404 -20.59 -0.50 19.33
CA PRO A 404 -19.47 -1.32 18.93
C PRO A 404 -18.67 -0.69 17.80
N SER A 405 -19.23 0.29 17.07
CA SER A 405 -18.64 0.83 15.84
C SER A 405 -17.32 1.51 16.10
N TYR A 406 -17.26 2.35 17.12
CA TYR A 406 -16.05 3.07 17.46
C TYR A 406 -14.94 2.16 17.99
N PRO A 407 -15.16 1.25 18.94
CA PRO A 407 -14.16 0.24 19.33
C PRO A 407 -13.64 -0.60 18.17
N VAL A 408 -14.53 -1.02 17.25
CA VAL A 408 -14.14 -1.75 16.03
C VAL A 408 -13.27 -0.90 15.11
N PHE A 409 -13.68 0.34 14.84
CA PHE A 409 -12.92 1.29 14.04
C PHE A 409 -11.55 1.56 14.66
N ALA A 410 -11.50 1.84 15.96
CA ALA A 410 -10.24 2.12 16.67
C ALA A 410 -9.30 0.91 16.64
N ALA A 411 -9.83 -0.30 16.83
CA ALA A 411 -9.05 -1.54 16.74
C ALA A 411 -8.51 -1.77 15.32
N ALA A 412 -9.33 -1.52 14.29
CA ALA A 412 -8.92 -1.66 12.90
C ALA A 412 -7.81 -0.66 12.51
N VAL A 413 -7.95 0.62 12.88
CA VAL A 413 -6.94 1.66 12.63
C VAL A 413 -5.62 1.31 13.33
N LEU A 414 -5.70 0.93 14.61
CA LEU A 414 -4.52 0.58 15.38
C LEU A 414 -3.83 -0.67 14.83
N TYR A 415 -4.59 -1.68 14.44
CA TYR A 415 -4.06 -2.88 13.79
C TYR A 415 -3.37 -2.55 12.47
N ALA A 416 -4.01 -1.74 11.62
CA ALA A 416 -3.43 -1.32 10.34
C ALA A 416 -2.10 -0.58 10.54
N LEU A 417 -2.06 0.36 11.49
CA LEU A 417 -0.83 1.08 11.84
C LEU A 417 0.28 0.14 12.32
N LEU A 418 -0.03 -0.75 13.28
CA LEU A 418 0.96 -1.67 13.84
C LEU A 418 1.47 -2.68 12.80
N SER A 419 0.58 -3.18 11.93
CA SER A 419 0.93 -4.08 10.84
C SER A 419 1.80 -3.38 9.79
N TYR A 420 1.46 -2.15 9.41
CA TYR A 420 2.27 -1.34 8.50
C TYR A 420 3.67 -1.06 9.06
N LEU A 421 3.76 -0.65 10.33
CA LEU A 421 5.04 -0.41 10.99
C LEU A 421 5.87 -1.70 11.13
N GLY A 422 5.22 -2.84 11.32
CA GLY A 422 5.86 -4.16 11.33
C GLY A 422 6.46 -4.51 9.97
N TYR A 423 5.64 -4.41 8.91
CA TYR A 423 6.05 -4.65 7.52
C TYR A 423 7.20 -3.73 7.09
N TYR A 424 7.07 -2.43 7.34
CA TYR A 424 8.09 -1.44 6.97
C TYR A 424 9.45 -1.71 7.60
N ARG A 425 9.47 -2.16 8.86
CA ARG A 425 10.72 -2.52 9.56
C ARG A 425 11.34 -3.81 9.04
N GLU A 426 10.53 -4.81 8.75
CA GLU A 426 11.00 -6.05 8.16
C GLU A 426 11.65 -5.79 6.81
N GLU A 427 11.01 -4.95 5.97
CA GLU A 427 11.54 -4.57 4.68
C GLU A 427 12.83 -3.73 4.78
N GLN A 428 12.90 -2.79 5.74
CA GLN A 428 14.14 -2.07 6.00
C GLN A 428 15.28 -3.00 6.46
N GLY A 429 14.97 -4.00 7.29
CA GLY A 429 15.95 -5.01 7.70
C GLY A 429 16.49 -5.80 6.50
N LYS A 430 15.62 -6.25 5.61
CA LYS A 430 16.00 -6.94 4.36
C LYS A 430 16.80 -6.04 3.42
N ALA A 431 16.37 -4.79 3.26
CA ALA A 431 17.09 -3.81 2.45
C ALA A 431 18.49 -3.52 2.99
N GLN A 432 18.65 -3.47 4.30
CA GLN A 432 19.95 -3.24 4.95
C GLN A 432 20.91 -4.41 4.68
N VAL A 433 20.44 -5.65 4.77
CA VAL A 433 21.22 -6.85 4.40
C VAL A 433 21.56 -6.84 2.91
N ARG A 434 20.59 -6.57 2.02
CA ARG A 434 20.84 -6.45 0.58
C ARG A 434 21.89 -5.39 0.24
N ASN A 435 21.82 -4.23 0.88
CA ASN A 435 22.78 -3.15 0.63
C ASN A 435 24.17 -3.45 1.16
N ALA A 436 24.29 -4.14 2.31
CA ALA A 436 25.56 -4.49 2.89
C ALA A 436 26.30 -5.57 2.08
N PHE A 437 25.58 -6.55 1.58
CA PHE A 437 26.17 -7.76 0.96
C PHE A 437 25.94 -7.87 -0.56
N GLY A 438 25.02 -7.10 -1.14
CA GLY A 438 24.70 -7.20 -2.56
C GLY A 438 25.83 -6.87 -3.54
N ARG A 439 26.92 -6.30 -3.05
CA ARG A 439 28.16 -6.04 -3.84
C ARG A 439 29.15 -7.18 -3.81
N TYR A 440 29.04 -8.08 -2.84
CA TYR A 440 30.03 -9.12 -2.56
C TYR A 440 29.50 -10.54 -2.79
N LEU A 441 28.19 -10.71 -2.73
CA LEU A 441 27.52 -12.01 -2.82
C LEU A 441 26.58 -12.08 -4.03
N SER A 442 26.31 -13.31 -4.47
CA SER A 442 25.30 -13.52 -5.52
C SER A 442 23.90 -13.12 -5.03
N PRO A 443 22.98 -12.66 -5.91
CA PRO A 443 21.61 -12.29 -5.52
C PRO A 443 20.87 -13.38 -4.76
N VAL A 444 21.09 -14.66 -5.11
CA VAL A 444 20.47 -15.82 -4.45
C VAL A 444 20.94 -15.96 -3.00
N VAL A 445 22.24 -15.77 -2.76
CA VAL A 445 22.83 -15.84 -1.41
C VAL A 445 22.36 -14.65 -0.57
N VAL A 446 22.31 -13.44 -1.15
CA VAL A 446 21.83 -12.24 -0.46
C VAL A 446 20.36 -12.40 -0.04
N GLU A 447 19.53 -13.01 -0.88
CA GLU A 447 18.11 -13.24 -0.57
C GLU A 447 17.95 -14.24 0.58
N ARG A 448 18.70 -15.35 0.57
CA ARG A 448 18.71 -16.34 1.69
C ARG A 448 19.15 -15.70 3.01
N LEU A 449 20.18 -14.84 2.98
CA LEU A 449 20.63 -14.09 4.16
C LEU A 449 19.60 -13.06 4.63
N ALA A 450 18.89 -12.40 3.71
CA ALA A 450 17.83 -11.47 4.04
C ALA A 450 16.59 -12.16 4.65
N GLU A 451 16.34 -13.43 4.28
CA GLU A 451 15.27 -14.24 4.87
C GLU A 451 15.61 -14.74 6.28
N ASN A 452 16.91 -15.03 6.55
CA ASN A 452 17.39 -15.56 7.82
C ASN A 452 18.59 -14.76 8.36
N PRO A 453 18.39 -13.51 8.82
CA PRO A 453 19.48 -12.65 9.30
C PRO A 453 20.25 -13.21 10.51
N ASP A 454 19.64 -14.11 11.28
CA ASP A 454 20.24 -14.74 12.46
C ASP A 454 21.34 -15.77 12.13
N GLN A 455 21.47 -16.18 10.86
CA GLN A 455 22.56 -17.03 10.36
C GLN A 455 23.86 -16.24 10.08
N LEU A 456 23.80 -14.92 10.12
CA LEU A 456 24.94 -14.03 9.94
C LEU A 456 25.77 -13.96 11.24
N ASN A 457 26.84 -14.75 11.30
CA ASN A 457 27.87 -14.56 12.32
C ASN A 457 28.90 -13.54 11.81
N LEU A 458 28.71 -12.28 12.16
CA LEU A 458 29.59 -11.17 11.76
C LEU A 458 30.88 -11.10 12.60
N GLY A 459 31.02 -11.94 13.61
CA GLY A 459 32.27 -12.14 14.35
C GLY A 459 33.22 -13.05 13.56
N GLY A 460 34.53 -12.85 13.69
CA GLY A 460 35.52 -13.74 13.03
C GLY A 460 35.34 -15.20 13.46
N GLU A 461 35.19 -16.10 12.50
CA GLU A 461 35.10 -17.56 12.73
C GLU A 461 36.12 -18.31 11.89
N GLU A 462 36.59 -19.45 12.40
CA GLU A 462 37.48 -20.35 11.68
C GLU A 462 36.67 -21.34 10.86
N ARG A 463 36.89 -21.34 9.51
CA ARG A 463 36.24 -22.26 8.57
C ARG A 463 37.26 -22.86 7.61
N SER A 464 37.00 -24.12 7.18
CA SER A 464 37.70 -24.67 6.02
C SER A 464 37.14 -24.07 4.75
N MET A 465 37.95 -23.31 4.03
CA MET A 465 37.51 -22.52 2.88
C MET A 465 38.38 -22.79 1.66
N THR A 466 37.78 -22.61 0.45
CA THR A 466 38.58 -22.53 -0.77
C THR A 466 38.73 -21.07 -1.16
N VAL A 467 39.96 -20.64 -1.36
CA VAL A 467 40.32 -19.28 -1.72
C VAL A 467 40.91 -19.28 -3.14
N MET A 468 40.53 -18.27 -3.91
CA MET A 468 40.98 -18.05 -5.29
C MET A 468 41.63 -16.68 -5.43
N PHE A 469 42.73 -16.65 -6.19
CA PHE A 469 43.32 -15.45 -6.78
C PHE A 469 43.33 -15.59 -8.29
N SER A 470 42.95 -14.54 -9.01
CA SER A 470 43.13 -14.48 -10.47
C SER A 470 43.74 -13.13 -10.86
N ASP A 471 44.68 -13.13 -11.81
CA ASP A 471 45.39 -11.93 -12.23
C ASP A 471 45.64 -11.93 -13.76
N ILE A 472 45.73 -10.74 -14.37
CA ILE A 472 46.07 -10.60 -15.80
C ILE A 472 47.56 -10.74 -15.99
N ARG A 473 47.97 -11.68 -16.84
CA ARG A 473 49.39 -11.85 -17.16
C ARG A 473 49.97 -10.64 -17.91
N GLY A 474 51.09 -10.13 -17.39
CA GLY A 474 51.81 -9.00 -18.03
C GLY A 474 51.01 -7.69 -17.98
N PHE A 475 50.13 -7.50 -17.00
CA PHE A 475 49.28 -6.31 -16.85
C PHE A 475 50.11 -5.01 -16.82
N THR A 476 51.29 -5.02 -16.20
CA THR A 476 52.19 -3.84 -16.20
C THR A 476 52.50 -3.37 -17.63
N THR A 477 52.85 -4.31 -18.55
CA THR A 477 53.11 -3.96 -19.95
C THR A 477 51.85 -3.49 -20.69
N ILE A 478 50.69 -4.05 -20.31
CA ILE A 478 49.37 -3.63 -20.85
C ILE A 478 49.08 -2.21 -20.36
N SER A 479 49.22 -1.93 -19.06
CA SER A 479 48.95 -0.63 -18.47
C SER A 479 49.86 0.48 -19.00
N GLU A 480 51.10 0.17 -19.34
CA GLU A 480 52.03 1.10 -20.00
C GLU A 480 51.55 1.57 -21.38
N LYS A 481 50.84 0.69 -22.15
CA LYS A 481 50.23 1.07 -23.41
C LYS A 481 49.06 2.05 -23.28
N PHE A 482 48.47 2.14 -22.10
CA PHE A 482 47.40 3.06 -21.76
C PHE A 482 47.84 4.27 -20.92
N ARG A 483 49.14 4.57 -20.87
CA ARG A 483 49.68 5.66 -20.06
C ARG A 483 49.01 7.00 -20.33
N ASP A 484 48.66 7.26 -21.57
CA ASP A 484 48.01 8.50 -22.02
C ASP A 484 46.47 8.38 -22.07
N ASP A 485 45.90 7.20 -21.78
CA ASP A 485 44.47 6.94 -21.73
C ASP A 485 44.04 6.17 -20.46
N PRO A 486 43.98 6.82 -19.27
CA PRO A 486 43.58 6.19 -18.03
C PRO A 486 42.10 5.69 -18.05
N LYS A 487 41.24 6.35 -18.83
CA LYS A 487 39.84 5.94 -18.99
C LYS A 487 39.72 4.64 -19.77
N GLY A 488 40.52 4.50 -20.82
CA GLY A 488 40.62 3.26 -21.59
C GLY A 488 41.15 2.08 -20.77
N LEU A 489 42.13 2.31 -19.89
CA LEU A 489 42.61 1.29 -18.98
C LEU A 489 41.53 0.84 -17.99
N THR A 490 40.81 1.79 -17.40
CA THR A 490 39.72 1.48 -16.47
C THR A 490 38.61 0.69 -17.17
N ALA A 491 38.27 1.05 -18.41
CA ALA A 491 37.26 0.33 -19.20
C ALA A 491 37.71 -1.11 -19.51
N LEU A 492 39.01 -1.33 -19.85
CA LEU A 492 39.58 -2.66 -20.08
C LEU A 492 39.50 -3.53 -18.81
N ILE A 493 39.90 -2.96 -17.65
CA ILE A 493 39.84 -3.66 -16.38
C ILE A 493 38.39 -4.06 -16.07
N ASN A 494 37.42 -3.16 -16.25
CA ASN A 494 36.03 -3.45 -16.02
C ASN A 494 35.46 -4.49 -16.99
N GLN A 495 35.87 -4.44 -18.27
CA GLN A 495 35.47 -5.43 -19.28
C GLN A 495 36.01 -6.84 -18.94
N PHE A 496 37.21 -6.92 -18.35
CA PHE A 496 37.77 -8.16 -17.83
C PHE A 496 37.09 -8.61 -16.55
N LEU A 497 37.04 -7.75 -15.51
CA LEU A 497 36.56 -8.15 -14.17
C LEU A 497 35.05 -8.51 -14.13
N THR A 498 34.22 -7.86 -14.97
CA THR A 498 32.76 -8.09 -14.96
C THR A 498 32.37 -9.55 -15.25
N PRO A 499 32.83 -10.19 -16.33
CA PRO A 499 32.51 -11.60 -16.58
C PRO A 499 33.20 -12.55 -15.60
N MET A 500 34.41 -12.21 -15.07
CA MET A 500 35.08 -13.01 -14.06
C MET A 500 34.30 -13.02 -12.75
N THR A 501 33.86 -11.86 -12.30
CA THR A 501 32.99 -11.71 -11.13
C THR A 501 31.71 -12.52 -11.29
N ARG A 502 31.07 -12.46 -12.46
CA ARG A 502 29.88 -13.24 -12.73
C ARG A 502 30.10 -14.75 -12.60
N ALA A 503 31.19 -15.26 -13.16
CA ALA A 503 31.53 -16.69 -13.06
C ALA A 503 31.71 -17.15 -11.61
N VAL A 504 32.32 -16.32 -10.76
CA VAL A 504 32.46 -16.60 -9.32
C VAL A 504 31.10 -16.60 -8.61
N LEU A 505 30.28 -15.55 -8.83
CA LEU A 505 28.99 -15.39 -8.16
C LEU A 505 27.98 -16.46 -8.57
N GLU A 506 27.97 -16.89 -9.84
CA GLU A 506 27.10 -17.97 -10.34
C GLU A 506 27.44 -19.33 -9.71
N ARG A 507 28.66 -19.50 -9.24
CA ARG A 507 29.14 -20.69 -8.50
C ARG A 507 29.17 -20.48 -6.99
N GLN A 508 28.32 -19.61 -6.44
CA GLN A 508 28.17 -19.35 -5.00
C GLN A 508 29.43 -18.81 -4.30
N GLY A 509 30.39 -18.28 -5.04
CA GLY A 509 31.57 -17.65 -4.50
C GLY A 509 31.27 -16.27 -3.92
N THR A 510 32.05 -15.85 -2.95
CA THR A 510 32.05 -14.51 -2.35
C THR A 510 33.25 -13.75 -2.89
N ILE A 511 33.02 -12.56 -3.44
CA ILE A 511 34.11 -11.67 -3.84
C ILE A 511 34.63 -10.97 -2.59
N ASP A 512 35.92 -11.14 -2.29
CA ASP A 512 36.57 -10.39 -1.22
C ASP A 512 36.87 -8.95 -1.67
N LYS A 513 37.75 -8.82 -2.64
CA LYS A 513 38.15 -7.52 -3.15
C LYS A 513 38.81 -7.60 -4.54
N TYR A 514 38.93 -6.44 -5.17
CA TYR A 514 39.75 -6.27 -6.35
C TYR A 514 41.06 -5.56 -5.96
N ILE A 515 42.19 -6.09 -6.39
CA ILE A 515 43.54 -5.53 -6.10
C ILE A 515 44.15 -5.16 -7.46
N GLY A 516 43.80 -4.00 -8.01
CA GLY A 516 44.12 -3.63 -9.38
C GLY A 516 43.33 -4.49 -10.38
N ASP A 517 44.05 -5.30 -11.17
CA ASP A 517 43.52 -6.28 -12.10
C ASP A 517 43.29 -7.67 -11.48
N CYS A 518 43.72 -7.87 -10.24
CA CYS A 518 43.57 -9.14 -9.51
C CYS A 518 42.17 -9.20 -8.85
N LEU A 519 41.52 -10.35 -8.97
CA LEU A 519 40.29 -10.69 -8.26
C LEU A 519 40.57 -11.71 -7.18
N MET A 520 40.17 -11.41 -5.94
CA MET A 520 40.23 -12.34 -4.81
C MET A 520 38.81 -12.79 -4.45
N ALA A 521 38.58 -14.09 -4.35
CA ALA A 521 37.31 -14.69 -4.00
C ALA A 521 37.48 -15.89 -3.10
N PHE A 522 36.40 -16.29 -2.40
CA PHE A 522 36.39 -17.48 -1.54
C PHE A 522 35.00 -18.15 -1.52
N TRP A 523 34.96 -19.42 -1.05
CA TRP A 523 33.76 -20.25 -0.91
C TRP A 523 33.69 -20.84 0.49
N ASN A 524 32.51 -21.26 0.90
CA ASN A 524 32.09 -21.77 2.22
C ASN A 524 31.96 -20.68 3.29
N ALA A 525 31.69 -19.44 2.87
CA ALA A 525 31.24 -18.35 3.74
C ALA A 525 30.58 -17.25 2.89
N PRO A 526 29.58 -16.51 3.42
CA PRO A 526 29.01 -16.58 4.76
C PRO A 526 28.08 -17.78 4.99
N LEU A 527 27.61 -18.45 3.94
CA LEU A 527 26.79 -19.65 4.03
C LEU A 527 27.67 -20.89 3.92
N ASP A 528 27.24 -21.98 4.57
CA ASP A 528 27.87 -23.28 4.46
C ASP A 528 27.73 -23.82 3.02
N ASP A 529 28.83 -24.33 2.47
CA ASP A 529 28.92 -24.94 1.15
C ASP A 529 29.84 -26.17 1.23
N GLU A 530 29.26 -27.35 1.31
CA GLU A 530 30.02 -28.61 1.40
C GLU A 530 30.82 -28.87 0.11
N ASP A 531 30.35 -28.38 -1.04
CA ASP A 531 30.99 -28.52 -2.34
C ASP A 531 31.89 -27.33 -2.73
N HIS A 532 32.28 -26.50 -1.77
CA HIS A 532 33.04 -25.27 -1.98
C HIS A 532 34.28 -25.40 -2.90
N ALA A 533 35.03 -26.50 -2.80
CA ALA A 533 36.20 -26.74 -3.65
C ALA A 533 35.82 -27.06 -5.11
N ARG A 534 34.73 -27.80 -5.30
CA ARG A 534 34.18 -28.12 -6.62
C ARG A 534 33.61 -26.86 -7.33
N HIS A 535 32.87 -26.06 -6.56
CA HIS A 535 32.33 -24.77 -7.07
C HIS A 535 33.45 -23.82 -7.47
N ALA A 536 34.53 -23.74 -6.67
CA ALA A 536 35.71 -22.94 -6.98
C ALA A 536 36.44 -23.41 -8.23
N CYS A 537 36.64 -24.73 -8.38
CA CYS A 537 37.24 -25.31 -9.59
C CYS A 537 36.39 -25.02 -10.84
N GLN A 538 35.05 -25.18 -10.74
CA GLN A 538 34.17 -24.90 -11.86
C GLN A 538 34.15 -23.41 -12.20
N ALA A 539 34.15 -22.52 -11.18
CA ALA A 539 34.23 -21.08 -11.41
C ALA A 539 35.50 -20.68 -12.17
N ALA A 540 36.66 -21.26 -11.80
CA ALA A 540 37.93 -21.01 -12.50
C ALA A 540 37.86 -21.44 -13.98
N LEU A 541 37.25 -22.60 -14.28
CA LEU A 541 37.05 -23.05 -15.68
C LEU A 541 36.08 -22.13 -16.44
N ASP A 542 34.97 -21.73 -15.80
CA ASP A 542 33.99 -20.78 -16.40
C ASP A 542 34.62 -19.41 -16.66
N MET A 543 35.55 -18.94 -15.82
CA MET A 543 36.33 -17.71 -16.02
C MET A 543 37.19 -17.80 -17.31
N PHE A 544 37.85 -18.92 -17.58
CA PHE A 544 38.61 -19.10 -18.81
C PHE A 544 37.74 -19.12 -20.05
N GLN A 545 36.53 -19.71 -19.98
CA GLN A 545 35.56 -19.61 -21.07
C GLN A 545 35.10 -18.16 -21.30
N ALA A 546 34.89 -17.41 -20.20
CA ALA A 546 34.54 -16.01 -20.27
C ALA A 546 35.66 -15.15 -20.84
N LEU A 547 36.93 -15.44 -20.49
CA LEU A 547 38.11 -14.76 -21.00
C LEU A 547 38.24 -14.96 -22.54
N SER A 548 37.96 -16.16 -23.05
CA SER A 548 37.95 -16.40 -24.49
C SER A 548 36.95 -15.50 -25.22
N ARG A 549 35.76 -15.28 -24.66
CA ARG A 549 34.75 -14.37 -25.20
C ARG A 549 35.23 -12.92 -25.15
N VAL A 550 35.81 -12.49 -24.01
CA VAL A 550 36.42 -11.13 -23.87
C VAL A 550 37.48 -10.91 -24.94
N ASN A 551 38.36 -11.88 -25.15
CA ASN A 551 39.40 -11.78 -26.18
C ASN A 551 38.83 -11.72 -27.61
N GLU A 552 37.76 -12.47 -27.90
CA GLU A 552 37.05 -12.36 -29.17
C GLU A 552 36.39 -10.99 -29.36
N GLU A 553 35.84 -10.40 -28.30
CA GLU A 553 35.29 -9.05 -28.33
C GLU A 553 36.36 -7.99 -28.54
N LEU A 554 37.53 -8.13 -27.86
CA LEU A 554 38.68 -7.26 -28.07
C LEU A 554 39.24 -7.36 -29.48
N ALA A 555 39.29 -8.58 -30.05
CA ALA A 555 39.76 -8.83 -31.43
C ALA A 555 38.82 -8.28 -32.49
N ARG A 556 37.49 -8.29 -32.24
CA ARG A 556 36.51 -7.72 -33.18
C ARG A 556 36.46 -6.19 -33.19
N GLY A 557 37.31 -5.52 -32.40
CA GLY A 557 37.35 -4.06 -32.29
C GLY A 557 36.06 -3.54 -31.68
N GLY A 558 36.04 -3.46 -30.38
CA GLY A 558 35.07 -2.85 -29.46
C GLY A 558 33.78 -2.15 -29.91
N ALA A 559 33.04 -2.64 -30.90
CA ALA A 559 31.88 -1.96 -31.47
C ALA A 559 30.58 -2.19 -30.71
N ALA A 560 30.55 -2.84 -29.57
CA ALA A 560 29.26 -3.21 -28.96
C ALA A 560 29.11 -3.23 -27.44
N SER A 561 30.03 -2.78 -26.59
CA SER A 561 29.75 -3.01 -25.17
C SER A 561 30.31 -2.06 -24.12
N ASP A 562 30.37 -0.76 -24.39
CA ASP A 562 30.67 0.19 -23.31
C ASP A 562 29.42 0.76 -22.62
N SER A 563 28.29 0.06 -22.76
CA SER A 563 27.07 0.37 -22.02
C SER A 563 26.76 -0.77 -21.06
N GLY A 564 27.11 -0.60 -19.79
CA GLY A 564 26.65 -1.48 -18.72
C GLY A 564 25.10 -1.63 -18.71
N PRO A 565 24.53 -2.63 -18.04
CA PRO A 565 23.09 -2.88 -18.00
C PRO A 565 22.27 -1.64 -17.63
N ASP A 566 22.81 -0.71 -16.87
CA ASP A 566 22.17 0.55 -16.51
C ASP A 566 21.98 1.50 -17.69
N VAL A 567 22.96 1.65 -18.59
CA VAL A 567 22.87 2.58 -19.74
C VAL A 567 21.85 2.11 -20.77
N GLN A 568 21.77 0.80 -20.99
CA GLN A 568 20.74 0.22 -21.85
C GLN A 568 19.34 0.27 -21.21
N ALA A 569 19.26 0.17 -19.86
CA ALA A 569 18.02 0.33 -19.12
C ALA A 569 17.54 1.79 -19.21
N ASP A 570 18.43 2.76 -18.97
CA ASP A 570 18.15 4.20 -19.12
C ASP A 570 17.67 4.53 -20.54
N TYR A 571 18.33 4.00 -21.55
CA TYR A 571 17.92 4.19 -22.95
C TYR A 571 16.57 3.55 -23.28
N ARG A 572 16.26 2.36 -22.75
CA ARG A 572 14.94 1.71 -22.91
C ARG A 572 13.85 2.52 -22.24
N LEU A 573 14.12 3.00 -21.02
CA LEU A 573 13.19 3.82 -20.26
C LEU A 573 12.94 5.17 -20.95
N ALA A 574 14.00 5.80 -21.50
CA ALA A 574 13.89 7.00 -22.30
C ALA A 574 12.98 6.82 -23.52
N ARG A 575 13.08 5.67 -24.19
CA ARG A 575 12.18 5.35 -25.31
C ARG A 575 10.74 5.12 -24.88
N GLN A 576 10.51 4.52 -23.71
CA GLN A 576 9.16 4.32 -23.17
C GLN A 576 8.50 5.68 -22.88
N TYR A 577 9.19 6.60 -22.20
CA TYR A 577 8.68 7.96 -21.96
C TYR A 577 8.50 8.76 -23.24
N GLY A 578 9.41 8.63 -24.20
CA GLY A 578 9.30 9.34 -25.48
C GLY A 578 8.14 8.87 -26.36
N LEU A 579 7.77 7.59 -26.29
CA LEU A 579 6.70 6.98 -27.08
C LEU A 579 5.37 6.82 -26.32
N GLY A 580 5.33 7.04 -25.00
CA GLY A 580 4.16 6.74 -24.16
C GLY A 580 3.84 5.25 -24.09
N SER A 581 4.83 4.36 -24.24
CA SER A 581 4.62 2.91 -24.30
C SER A 581 4.78 2.29 -22.91
N GLY A 582 3.64 1.99 -22.26
CA GLY A 582 3.60 1.43 -20.91
C GLY A 582 3.77 2.44 -19.78
N VAL A 583 4.02 3.72 -20.11
CA VAL A 583 4.09 4.87 -19.20
C VAL A 583 3.46 6.09 -19.89
N GLU A 584 3.00 7.07 -19.12
CA GLU A 584 2.56 8.33 -19.69
C GLU A 584 3.71 9.04 -20.44
N GLN A 585 3.42 9.58 -21.62
CA GLN A 585 4.41 10.26 -22.44
C GLN A 585 4.97 11.50 -21.72
N ASP A 586 6.30 11.53 -21.55
CA ASP A 586 7.02 12.63 -20.89
C ASP A 586 8.32 12.89 -21.65
N LEU A 587 8.30 13.90 -22.50
CA LEU A 587 9.44 14.22 -23.36
C LEU A 587 10.62 14.81 -22.60
N ASP A 588 10.37 15.49 -21.49
CA ASP A 588 11.45 16.07 -20.65
C ASP A 588 12.23 14.97 -19.93
N LYS A 589 11.53 14.00 -19.34
CA LYS A 589 12.19 12.80 -18.75
C LYS A 589 12.91 11.97 -19.81
N ALA A 590 12.29 11.77 -20.98
CA ALA A 590 12.91 11.07 -22.08
C ALA A 590 14.23 11.74 -22.49
N PHE A 591 14.23 13.07 -22.62
CA PHE A 591 15.41 13.85 -22.94
C PHE A 591 16.50 13.74 -21.86
N GLY A 592 16.15 13.84 -20.58
CA GLY A 592 17.09 13.69 -19.46
C GLY A 592 17.79 12.33 -19.47
N LEU A 593 17.03 11.24 -19.62
CA LEU A 593 17.58 9.87 -19.69
C LEU A 593 18.42 9.64 -20.96
N LEU A 594 17.99 10.18 -22.12
CA LEU A 594 18.77 10.13 -23.36
C LEU A 594 20.11 10.86 -23.18
N THR A 595 20.09 12.02 -22.52
CA THR A 595 21.32 12.82 -22.27
C THR A 595 22.31 12.04 -21.40
N GLN A 596 21.85 11.40 -20.32
CA GLN A 596 22.69 10.58 -19.46
C GLN A 596 23.31 9.40 -20.23
N ALA A 597 22.50 8.66 -21.00
CA ALA A 597 22.98 7.53 -21.79
C ALA A 597 23.95 7.98 -22.90
N ALA A 598 23.70 9.13 -23.56
CA ALA A 598 24.55 9.67 -24.61
C ALA A 598 25.89 10.18 -24.07
N GLN A 599 25.91 10.82 -22.90
CA GLN A 599 27.16 11.27 -22.23
C GLN A 599 28.05 10.11 -21.80
N ARG A 600 27.44 8.94 -21.55
CA ARG A 600 28.16 7.67 -21.27
C ARG A 600 28.66 6.98 -22.54
N GLY A 601 28.54 7.62 -23.70
CA GLY A 601 29.09 7.10 -24.96
C GLY A 601 28.16 6.20 -25.77
N PHE A 602 26.90 5.90 -25.34
CA PHE A 602 26.03 4.97 -26.05
C PHE A 602 25.56 5.52 -27.41
N ALA A 603 26.06 4.97 -28.50
CA ALA A 603 25.84 5.49 -29.87
C ALA A 603 24.34 5.61 -30.24
N ASN A 604 23.52 4.63 -29.84
CA ASN A 604 22.05 4.70 -30.03
C ASN A 604 21.40 5.86 -29.30
N ALA A 605 21.87 6.15 -28.07
CA ALA A 605 21.36 7.29 -27.26
C ALA A 605 21.84 8.61 -27.87
N GLN A 606 23.11 8.71 -28.29
CA GLN A 606 23.68 9.89 -28.98
C GLN A 606 22.90 10.20 -30.25
N TYR A 607 22.62 9.20 -31.08
CA TYR A 607 21.80 9.35 -32.28
C TYR A 607 20.39 9.88 -31.98
N ASN A 608 19.72 9.30 -30.94
CA ASN A 608 18.37 9.74 -30.57
C ASN A 608 18.36 11.09 -29.87
N LEU A 609 19.42 11.46 -29.13
CA LEU A 609 19.60 12.77 -28.56
C LEU A 609 19.79 13.82 -29.65
N GLY A 610 20.58 13.50 -30.72
CA GLY A 610 20.71 14.33 -31.90
C GLY A 610 19.35 14.56 -32.60
N LYS A 611 18.48 13.54 -32.63
CA LYS A 611 17.10 13.70 -33.12
C LYS A 611 16.26 14.60 -32.20
N ALA A 612 16.37 14.45 -30.88
CA ALA A 612 15.64 15.28 -29.91
C ALA A 612 15.98 16.77 -30.10
N TYR A 613 17.26 17.11 -30.26
CA TYR A 613 17.68 18.48 -30.57
C TYR A 613 17.21 18.95 -31.96
N ARG A 614 17.17 18.07 -32.97
CA ARG A 614 16.65 18.43 -34.30
C ARG A 614 15.16 18.75 -34.27
N ASP A 615 14.38 17.92 -33.57
CA ASP A 615 12.93 17.92 -33.57
C ASP A 615 12.30 18.80 -32.47
N GLY A 616 13.13 19.28 -31.53
CA GLY A 616 12.66 20.05 -30.38
C GLY A 616 11.89 19.19 -29.36
N ALA A 617 12.23 17.90 -29.23
CA ALA A 617 11.51 16.96 -28.37
C ALA A 617 12.10 16.91 -26.96
N GLY A 618 11.44 17.55 -25.99
CA GLY A 618 11.91 17.70 -24.60
C GLY A 618 13.06 18.73 -24.45
N VAL A 619 13.38 19.49 -25.50
CA VAL A 619 14.39 20.54 -25.52
C VAL A 619 14.11 21.50 -26.67
N ALA A 620 14.57 22.74 -26.60
CA ALA A 620 14.50 23.66 -27.73
C ALA A 620 15.31 23.11 -28.93
N ALA A 621 14.80 23.25 -30.14
CA ALA A 621 15.48 22.78 -31.34
C ALA A 621 16.80 23.52 -31.53
N ASP A 622 17.90 22.79 -31.72
CA ASP A 622 19.25 23.30 -31.93
C ASP A 622 19.98 22.41 -32.93
N ASP A 623 20.17 22.96 -34.12
CA ASP A 623 20.85 22.26 -35.22
C ASP A 623 22.34 22.02 -34.95
N THR A 624 23.00 22.86 -34.16
CA THR A 624 24.42 22.75 -33.80
C THR A 624 24.62 21.59 -32.82
N GLU A 625 23.78 21.52 -31.78
CA GLU A 625 23.81 20.39 -30.84
C GLU A 625 23.39 19.08 -31.53
N ALA A 626 22.39 19.12 -32.41
CA ALA A 626 22.01 17.96 -33.19
C ALA A 626 23.17 17.43 -34.06
N LEU A 627 23.91 18.32 -34.73
CA LEU A 627 25.08 17.95 -35.51
C LEU A 627 26.19 17.32 -34.64
N ARG A 628 26.44 17.92 -33.46
CA ARG A 628 27.45 17.42 -32.51
C ARG A 628 27.16 15.98 -32.07
N TRP A 629 25.93 15.70 -31.70
CA TRP A 629 25.52 14.38 -31.22
C TRP A 629 25.45 13.35 -32.36
N PHE A 630 25.04 13.74 -33.59
CA PHE A 630 25.12 12.86 -34.75
C PHE A 630 26.57 12.55 -35.12
N ARG A 631 27.50 13.51 -34.97
CA ARG A 631 28.93 13.26 -35.18
C ARG A 631 29.48 12.25 -34.18
N ALA A 632 29.21 12.43 -32.89
CA ALA A 632 29.63 11.50 -31.85
C ALA A 632 29.18 10.05 -32.10
N ALA A 633 27.97 9.86 -32.59
CA ALA A 633 27.47 8.53 -32.95
C ALA A 633 28.05 8.03 -34.28
N ALA A 634 28.31 8.91 -35.24
CA ALA A 634 28.85 8.56 -36.56
C ALA A 634 30.31 8.11 -36.47
N GLU A 635 31.10 8.73 -35.61
CA GLU A 635 32.51 8.40 -35.29
C GLU A 635 32.64 7.02 -34.64
N GLN A 636 31.57 6.54 -33.94
CA GLN A 636 31.44 5.17 -33.44
C GLN A 636 30.87 4.18 -34.47
N ASP A 637 30.96 4.51 -35.74
CA ASP A 637 30.54 3.64 -36.86
C ASP A 637 29.01 3.34 -36.90
N TYR A 638 28.17 4.23 -36.35
CA TYR A 638 26.72 4.09 -36.37
C TYR A 638 26.13 4.59 -37.71
N ALA A 639 25.81 3.68 -38.62
CA ALA A 639 25.43 3.98 -39.99
C ALA A 639 24.32 5.04 -40.17
N LYS A 640 23.27 4.97 -39.32
CA LYS A 640 22.16 5.97 -39.38
C LYS A 640 22.63 7.38 -38.97
N ALA A 641 23.60 7.47 -38.06
CA ALA A 641 24.19 8.74 -37.68
C ALA A 641 25.11 9.28 -38.77
N GLN A 642 25.92 8.42 -39.42
CA GLN A 642 26.74 8.77 -40.58
C GLN A 642 25.90 9.35 -41.71
N GLN A 643 24.77 8.73 -42.06
CA GLN A 643 23.84 9.26 -43.04
C GLN A 643 23.28 10.64 -42.65
N ARG A 644 22.80 10.79 -41.38
CA ARG A 644 22.27 12.07 -40.88
C ARG A 644 23.33 13.16 -40.88
N LEU A 645 24.53 12.82 -40.45
CA LEU A 645 25.68 13.75 -40.43
C LEU A 645 26.00 14.21 -41.85
N GLY A 646 26.12 13.28 -42.80
CA GLY A 646 26.38 13.60 -44.21
C GLY A 646 25.27 14.49 -44.82
N THR A 647 24.01 14.20 -44.57
CA THR A 647 22.89 15.03 -45.01
C THR A 647 22.94 16.44 -44.43
N ARG A 648 23.36 16.59 -43.18
CA ARG A 648 23.45 17.89 -42.52
C ARG A 648 24.63 18.71 -43.09
N TYR A 649 25.76 18.13 -43.36
CA TYR A 649 26.84 18.79 -44.09
C TYR A 649 26.45 19.23 -45.49
N ALA A 650 25.71 18.37 -46.24
CA ALA A 650 25.22 18.72 -47.56
C ALA A 650 24.28 19.93 -47.55
N ARG A 651 23.47 20.11 -46.52
CA ARG A 651 22.48 21.18 -46.41
C ARG A 651 22.92 22.38 -45.58
N GLY A 652 24.01 22.33 -44.87
CA GLY A 652 24.48 23.35 -43.97
C GLY A 652 23.62 23.54 -42.71
N LEU A 653 23.12 22.41 -42.13
CA LEU A 653 22.28 22.41 -40.95
C LEU A 653 23.16 22.27 -39.69
N GLY A 654 23.27 23.33 -38.92
CA GLY A 654 24.15 23.41 -37.72
C GLY A 654 25.65 23.61 -38.05
N THR A 655 25.99 23.79 -39.32
CA THR A 655 27.34 24.07 -39.79
C THR A 655 27.26 24.74 -41.17
N ALA A 656 28.37 25.28 -41.67
CA ALA A 656 28.49 25.67 -43.08
C ALA A 656 28.38 24.45 -44.01
N PRO A 657 27.76 24.55 -45.19
CA PRO A 657 27.69 23.44 -46.15
C PRO A 657 29.10 23.00 -46.55
N ASP A 658 29.34 21.68 -46.45
CA ASP A 658 30.59 21.03 -46.86
C ASP A 658 30.27 19.75 -47.65
N ARG A 659 30.48 19.80 -48.97
CA ARG A 659 30.16 18.69 -49.87
C ARG A 659 31.16 17.54 -49.74
N GLY A 660 32.45 17.82 -49.44
CA GLY A 660 33.46 16.81 -49.20
C GLY A 660 33.16 15.97 -47.95
N GLU A 661 32.90 16.67 -46.82
CA GLU A 661 32.48 16.00 -45.57
C GLU A 661 31.15 15.23 -45.77
N ALA A 662 30.20 15.84 -46.46
CA ALA A 662 28.93 15.19 -46.74
C ALA A 662 29.11 13.89 -47.52
N LEU A 663 29.92 13.90 -48.61
CA LEU A 663 30.17 12.70 -49.42
C LEU A 663 30.93 11.63 -48.62
N PHE A 664 31.90 12.03 -47.79
CA PHE A 664 32.63 11.13 -46.91
C PHE A 664 31.69 10.34 -45.96
N TRP A 665 30.84 11.01 -45.23
CA TRP A 665 29.96 10.38 -44.27
C TRP A 665 28.83 9.56 -44.95
N LEU A 666 28.31 10.05 -46.08
CA LEU A 666 27.31 9.29 -46.87
C LEU A 666 27.91 8.00 -47.45
N ASN A 667 29.12 8.00 -47.94
CA ASN A 667 29.82 6.80 -48.40
C ASN A 667 30.07 5.79 -47.30
N LEU A 668 30.44 6.23 -46.09
CA LEU A 668 30.57 5.34 -44.94
C LEU A 668 29.23 4.65 -44.60
N ALA A 669 28.14 5.39 -44.62
CA ALA A 669 26.80 4.87 -44.38
C ALA A 669 26.37 3.89 -45.54
N ALA A 670 26.73 4.22 -46.77
CA ALA A 670 26.44 3.36 -47.93
C ALA A 670 27.22 2.03 -47.88
N ARG A 671 28.50 2.05 -47.49
CA ARG A 671 29.30 0.83 -47.26
C ARG A 671 28.67 -0.12 -46.23
N LYS A 672 27.81 0.40 -45.34
CA LYS A 672 27.00 -0.35 -44.34
C LYS A 672 25.63 -0.80 -44.86
N GLY A 673 25.36 -0.62 -46.13
CA GLY A 673 24.14 -1.13 -46.76
C GLY A 673 22.94 -0.17 -46.71
N LEU A 674 23.13 1.10 -46.36
CA LEU A 674 22.06 2.10 -46.39
C LEU A 674 21.86 2.61 -47.82
N THR A 675 20.86 2.08 -48.51
CA THR A 675 20.55 2.41 -49.92
C THR A 675 20.29 3.88 -50.16
N SER A 676 19.55 4.55 -49.21
CA SER A 676 19.29 5.99 -49.30
C SER A 676 20.56 6.86 -49.16
N ALA A 677 21.53 6.42 -48.37
CA ALA A 677 22.82 7.09 -48.27
C ALA A 677 23.64 6.92 -49.57
N GLN A 678 23.56 5.77 -50.22
CA GLN A 678 24.19 5.51 -51.50
C GLN A 678 23.63 6.42 -52.60
N GLU A 679 22.31 6.55 -52.69
CA GLU A 679 21.64 7.45 -53.65
C GLU A 679 22.05 8.91 -53.44
N ASP A 680 22.08 9.37 -52.15
CA ASP A 680 22.50 10.72 -51.83
C ASP A 680 23.97 10.95 -52.12
N ALA A 681 24.84 9.97 -51.86
CA ALA A 681 26.27 10.05 -52.18
C ALA A 681 26.52 10.17 -53.70
N VAL A 682 25.82 9.37 -54.50
CA VAL A 682 25.93 9.43 -55.98
C VAL A 682 25.51 10.80 -56.48
N ARG A 683 24.38 11.33 -56.06
CA ARG A 683 23.92 12.67 -56.48
C ARG A 683 24.90 13.77 -56.06
N LEU A 684 25.46 13.65 -54.87
CA LEU A 684 26.39 14.66 -54.33
C LEU A 684 27.74 14.62 -55.09
N ALA A 685 28.23 13.43 -55.43
CA ALA A 685 29.48 13.23 -56.16
C ALA A 685 29.50 13.91 -57.55
N GLU A 686 28.33 14.08 -58.21
CA GLU A 686 28.18 14.80 -59.47
C GLU A 686 28.57 16.24 -59.38
N HIS A 687 28.51 16.82 -58.16
CA HIS A 687 28.74 18.24 -57.89
C HIS A 687 30.15 18.53 -57.29
N LEU A 688 31.04 17.52 -57.19
CA LEU A 688 32.42 17.63 -56.77
C LEU A 688 33.38 17.40 -57.90
N SER A 689 34.52 18.11 -57.87
CA SER A 689 35.62 17.89 -58.81
C SER A 689 36.24 16.49 -58.69
N ALA A 690 37.04 16.07 -59.70
CA ALA A 690 37.75 14.82 -59.64
C ALA A 690 38.79 14.75 -58.50
N GLU A 691 39.38 15.88 -58.18
CA GLU A 691 40.37 16.00 -57.07
C GLU A 691 39.70 15.85 -55.71
N GLU A 692 38.56 16.53 -55.50
CA GLU A 692 37.76 16.42 -54.26
C GLU A 692 37.27 15.01 -54.05
N ARG A 693 36.79 14.32 -55.08
CA ARG A 693 36.37 12.89 -54.96
C ARG A 693 37.54 11.98 -54.64
N ALA A 694 38.69 12.18 -55.23
CA ALA A 694 39.90 11.40 -54.92
C ALA A 694 40.38 11.62 -53.48
N GLU A 695 40.22 12.82 -52.93
CA GLU A 695 40.52 13.13 -51.53
C GLU A 695 39.56 12.40 -50.57
N VAL A 696 38.26 12.40 -50.89
CA VAL A 696 37.25 11.65 -50.10
C VAL A 696 37.55 10.14 -50.15
N GLU A 697 37.87 9.56 -51.27
CA GLU A 697 38.26 8.14 -51.42
C GLU A 697 39.51 7.81 -50.57
N ARG A 698 40.54 8.62 -50.60
CA ARG A 698 41.72 8.42 -49.74
C ARG A 698 41.40 8.46 -48.25
N ARG A 699 40.50 9.35 -47.85
CA ARG A 699 40.02 9.40 -46.46
C ARG A 699 39.17 8.22 -46.07
N LEU A 700 38.32 7.69 -47.00
CA LEU A 700 37.53 6.50 -46.79
C LEU A 700 38.39 5.23 -46.61
N ASP A 701 39.50 5.12 -47.35
CA ASP A 701 40.41 3.99 -47.25
C ASP A 701 41.28 4.02 -45.98
N ASN A 702 41.51 5.21 -45.43
CA ASN A 702 42.27 5.42 -44.23
C ASN A 702 41.38 5.57 -42.96
N TRP A 703 40.03 5.61 -43.16
CA TRP A 703 39.14 5.83 -42.04
C TRP A 703 39.03 4.61 -41.14
N LYS A 704 39.25 4.81 -39.89
CA LYS A 704 39.02 3.82 -38.83
C LYS A 704 38.03 4.45 -37.85
N PRO A 705 37.01 3.72 -37.43
CA PRO A 705 36.16 4.14 -36.32
C PRO A 705 37.00 4.42 -35.08
N ILE A 706 36.56 5.28 -34.20
CA ILE A 706 37.17 5.46 -32.89
C ILE A 706 36.94 4.19 -32.09
N THR A 707 37.79 3.19 -32.33
CA THR A 707 37.84 1.93 -31.60
C THR A 707 39.15 1.88 -30.88
N THR A 708 39.11 1.79 -29.58
CA THR A 708 40.24 2.01 -28.67
C THR A 708 41.25 0.84 -28.63
N ARG A 709 41.16 -0.23 -29.46
CA ARG A 709 41.99 -1.43 -29.19
C ARG A 709 42.19 -2.39 -30.36
N ASP A 710 43.19 -2.19 -31.17
CA ASP A 710 43.66 -3.20 -32.12
C ASP A 710 44.68 -4.14 -31.48
N GLY A 711 44.42 -5.43 -31.46
CA GLY A 711 45.44 -6.50 -31.24
C GLY A 711 45.77 -6.79 -29.76
N LEU A 712 44.92 -6.46 -28.80
CA LEU A 712 45.13 -6.83 -27.39
C LEU A 712 44.47 -8.19 -27.10
N SER A 713 45.27 -9.19 -26.69
CA SER A 713 44.79 -10.46 -26.15
C SER A 713 45.18 -10.52 -24.68
N LEU A 714 44.19 -10.80 -23.79
CA LEU A 714 44.42 -10.95 -22.36
C LEU A 714 44.70 -12.41 -22.03
N GLU A 715 45.66 -12.65 -21.19
CA GLU A 715 45.92 -13.94 -20.57
C GLU A 715 45.71 -13.82 -19.06
N MET A 716 45.28 -14.90 -18.39
CA MET A 716 44.98 -14.94 -16.97
C MET A 716 45.65 -16.12 -16.27
N GLY A 717 46.08 -15.90 -15.03
CA GLY A 717 46.47 -16.95 -14.11
C GLY A 717 45.43 -17.10 -12.98
N VAL A 718 45.16 -18.33 -12.56
CA VAL A 718 44.30 -18.62 -11.41
C VAL A 718 44.96 -19.58 -10.45
N GLY A 719 44.98 -19.23 -9.14
CA GLY A 719 45.48 -20.10 -8.06
C GLY A 719 44.37 -20.41 -7.06
N LEU A 720 44.14 -21.70 -6.79
CA LEU A 720 43.16 -22.18 -5.83
C LEU A 720 43.81 -22.96 -4.72
N ASN A 721 43.44 -22.66 -3.48
CA ASN A 721 43.83 -23.43 -2.32
C ASN A 721 42.74 -23.55 -1.29
N THR A 722 42.68 -24.74 -0.64
CA THR A 722 41.72 -25.04 0.43
C THR A 722 42.42 -25.23 1.76
N GLY A 723 41.86 -24.68 2.81
CA GLY A 723 42.38 -24.87 4.17
C GLY A 723 41.65 -24.05 5.23
N PRO A 724 42.03 -24.19 6.51
CA PRO A 724 41.44 -23.41 7.60
C PRO A 724 41.80 -21.93 7.49
N CYS A 725 40.77 -21.08 7.45
CA CYS A 725 40.86 -19.64 7.38
C CYS A 725 39.95 -18.99 8.41
N VAL A 726 40.32 -17.79 8.86
CA VAL A 726 39.42 -16.96 9.65
C VAL A 726 38.69 -15.99 8.70
N VAL A 727 37.36 -16.04 8.74
CA VAL A 727 36.49 -15.18 7.93
C VAL A 727 35.59 -14.34 8.83
N GLY A 728 35.34 -13.10 8.45
CA GLY A 728 34.48 -12.18 9.20
C GLY A 728 34.66 -10.72 8.77
N ASN A 729 33.98 -9.83 9.50
CA ASN A 729 34.16 -8.39 9.28
C ASN A 729 35.53 -7.92 9.79
N MET A 730 36.36 -7.45 8.90
CA MET A 730 37.70 -6.99 9.20
C MET A 730 37.85 -5.51 8.80
N GLY A 731 38.40 -4.69 9.71
CA GLY A 731 38.60 -3.27 9.45
C GLY A 731 38.45 -2.41 10.70
N SER A 732 38.27 -1.12 10.50
CA SER A 732 37.96 -0.15 11.57
C SER A 732 36.47 0.02 11.80
N GLU A 733 36.06 0.67 12.90
CA GLU A 733 34.65 1.00 13.18
C GLU A 733 33.98 1.85 12.07
N GLN A 734 34.79 2.59 11.29
CA GLN A 734 34.33 3.45 10.20
C GLN A 734 34.31 2.76 8.83
N ARG A 735 35.13 1.72 8.65
CA ARG A 735 35.19 0.95 7.39
C ARG A 735 35.62 -0.49 7.69
N PHE A 736 34.76 -1.42 7.37
CA PHE A 736 35.01 -2.86 7.45
C PHE A 736 34.62 -3.53 6.13
N ASP A 737 35.35 -4.57 5.79
CA ASP A 737 35.07 -5.45 4.67
C ASP A 737 34.87 -6.88 5.21
N TYR A 738 33.95 -7.64 4.65
CA TYR A 738 33.83 -9.06 4.94
C TYR A 738 34.90 -9.82 4.19
N SER A 739 35.92 -10.26 4.89
CA SER A 739 37.17 -10.73 4.29
C SER A 739 37.67 -12.01 4.98
N VAL A 740 38.66 -12.65 4.37
CA VAL A 740 39.30 -13.88 4.82
C VAL A 740 40.79 -13.71 5.03
N ILE A 741 41.32 -14.25 6.13
CA ILE A 741 42.74 -14.26 6.42
C ILE A 741 43.20 -15.67 6.83
N GLY A 742 44.42 -15.96 6.56
CA GLY A 742 45.09 -17.22 6.93
C GLY A 742 46.20 -17.63 5.99
N ASP A 743 46.97 -18.62 6.38
CA ASP A 743 48.04 -19.19 5.56
C ASP A 743 47.52 -19.79 4.24
N PRO A 744 46.32 -20.40 4.17
CA PRO A 744 45.74 -20.85 2.91
C PRO A 744 45.51 -19.73 1.89
N VAL A 745 45.20 -18.52 2.33
CA VAL A 745 45.02 -17.33 1.45
C VAL A 745 46.34 -16.99 0.75
N ASN A 746 47.42 -16.95 1.54
CA ASN A 746 48.76 -16.68 1.00
C ASN A 746 49.20 -17.76 0.01
N LEU A 747 48.88 -19.03 0.28
CA LEU A 747 49.21 -20.12 -0.64
C LEU A 747 48.45 -19.99 -1.97
N ALA A 748 47.13 -19.68 -1.96
CA ALA A 748 46.37 -19.46 -3.17
C ALA A 748 46.95 -18.35 -4.06
N SER A 749 47.33 -17.21 -3.48
CA SER A 749 48.05 -16.12 -4.20
C SER A 749 49.39 -16.58 -4.79
N ARG A 750 50.15 -17.39 -4.06
CA ARG A 750 51.45 -17.91 -4.60
C ARG A 750 51.23 -18.92 -5.72
N LEU A 751 50.17 -19.75 -5.66
CA LEU A 751 49.81 -20.67 -6.75
C LEU A 751 49.47 -19.92 -8.01
N GLU A 752 48.70 -18.81 -7.90
CA GLU A 752 48.44 -17.95 -9.04
C GLU A 752 49.75 -17.52 -9.70
N GLY A 753 50.70 -16.93 -8.93
CA GLY A 753 52.00 -16.49 -9.46
C GLY A 753 52.84 -17.61 -10.10
N GLN A 754 52.66 -18.88 -9.69
CA GLN A 754 53.35 -20.02 -10.30
C GLN A 754 52.76 -20.46 -11.65
N THR A 755 51.53 -20.06 -11.97
CA THR A 755 50.91 -20.39 -13.27
C THR A 755 51.78 -19.99 -14.46
N LYS A 756 52.53 -18.89 -14.31
CA LYS A 756 53.49 -18.38 -15.34
C LYS A 756 54.70 -19.30 -15.52
N ASN A 757 55.19 -19.86 -14.41
CA ASN A 757 56.40 -20.68 -14.43
C ASN A 757 56.16 -22.06 -15.06
N TYR A 758 54.90 -22.58 -14.98
CA TYR A 758 54.53 -23.89 -15.55
C TYR A 758 53.76 -23.74 -16.88
N GLY A 759 53.51 -22.53 -17.36
CA GLY A 759 52.74 -22.31 -18.61
C GLY A 759 51.30 -22.79 -18.57
N VAL A 760 50.65 -22.86 -17.39
CA VAL A 760 49.30 -23.36 -17.22
C VAL A 760 48.38 -22.28 -16.69
N GLY A 761 47.09 -22.32 -17.06
CA GLY A 761 46.12 -21.28 -16.71
C GLY A 761 45.65 -21.38 -15.24
N ILE A 762 45.38 -22.58 -14.72
CA ILE A 762 44.82 -22.77 -13.39
C ILE A 762 45.72 -23.76 -12.58
N LEU A 763 46.12 -23.32 -11.40
CA LEU A 763 46.80 -24.17 -10.41
C LEU A 763 45.97 -24.40 -9.18
N ILE A 764 45.86 -25.64 -8.74
CA ILE A 764 45.19 -26.03 -7.52
C ILE A 764 46.14 -26.78 -6.57
N SER A 765 45.93 -26.60 -5.27
CA SER A 765 46.69 -27.36 -4.27
C SER A 765 46.17 -28.78 -4.12
N GLU A 766 46.97 -29.68 -3.46
CA GLU A 766 46.54 -31.00 -3.09
C GLU A 766 45.30 -31.00 -2.20
N ALA A 767 45.15 -30.04 -1.31
CA ALA A 767 43.97 -29.89 -0.44
C ALA A 767 42.68 -29.63 -1.26
N THR A 768 42.79 -28.77 -2.26
CA THR A 768 41.68 -28.52 -3.21
C THR A 768 41.37 -29.76 -4.05
N ARG A 769 42.46 -30.45 -4.56
CA ARG A 769 42.31 -31.66 -5.37
C ARG A 769 41.60 -32.79 -4.61
N ARG A 770 41.85 -32.96 -3.32
CA ARG A 770 41.19 -33.99 -2.49
C ARG A 770 39.69 -33.76 -2.35
N LEU A 771 39.22 -32.53 -2.35
CA LEU A 771 37.81 -32.17 -2.22
C LEU A 771 37.10 -32.08 -3.58
N ALA A 772 37.85 -32.02 -4.70
CA ALA A 772 37.36 -32.06 -6.06
C ALA A 772 38.00 -33.15 -6.90
N PRO A 773 37.87 -34.45 -6.48
CA PRO A 773 38.64 -35.57 -7.09
C PRO A 773 38.17 -35.97 -8.47
N ASP A 774 37.01 -35.56 -8.89
CA ASP A 774 36.39 -35.86 -10.19
C ASP A 774 36.79 -34.88 -11.30
N PHE A 775 37.44 -33.77 -10.99
CA PHE A 775 37.91 -32.85 -12.02
C PHE A 775 39.20 -33.34 -12.70
N ALA A 776 39.35 -32.97 -13.98
CA ALA A 776 40.56 -33.26 -14.75
C ALA A 776 41.71 -32.40 -14.25
N ALA A 777 42.54 -32.97 -13.36
CA ALA A 777 43.64 -32.26 -12.75
C ALA A 777 44.94 -33.09 -12.85
N LEU A 778 45.96 -32.54 -13.49
CA LEU A 778 47.25 -33.18 -13.76
C LEU A 778 48.27 -32.74 -12.70
N GLU A 779 48.90 -33.70 -12.00
CA GLU A 779 49.94 -33.40 -11.03
C GLU A 779 51.13 -32.75 -11.74
N LEU A 780 51.54 -31.58 -11.29
CA LEU A 780 52.71 -30.92 -11.91
C LEU A 780 53.98 -31.12 -11.09
N ASP A 781 53.97 -30.79 -9.80
CA ASP A 781 55.20 -30.74 -9.05
C ASP A 781 54.96 -30.81 -7.55
N LEU A 782 56.08 -30.96 -6.83
CA LEU A 782 56.16 -30.77 -5.40
C LEU A 782 57.01 -29.53 -5.17
N ILE A 783 56.43 -28.45 -4.73
CA ILE A 783 57.08 -27.14 -4.64
C ILE A 783 57.26 -26.68 -3.18
N ALA A 784 58.45 -26.20 -2.85
CA ALA A 784 58.65 -25.48 -1.61
C ALA A 784 58.44 -23.97 -1.86
N VAL A 785 57.29 -23.44 -1.38
CA VAL A 785 57.01 -22.00 -1.49
C VAL A 785 57.71 -21.21 -0.37
N LYS A 786 58.25 -20.04 -0.68
CA LYS A 786 58.97 -19.20 0.27
C LYS A 786 58.16 -18.99 1.56
N GLY A 787 58.76 -19.37 2.72
CA GLY A 787 58.14 -19.22 4.04
C GLY A 787 57.36 -20.44 4.54
N LYS A 788 57.26 -21.54 3.75
CA LYS A 788 56.82 -22.87 4.26
C LYS A 788 57.95 -23.85 4.35
N ARG A 789 57.99 -24.66 5.43
CA ARG A 789 59.00 -25.74 5.61
C ARG A 789 58.58 -27.00 4.86
N GLU A 790 57.28 -27.20 4.63
CA GLU A 790 56.76 -28.37 3.92
C GLU A 790 56.52 -28.07 2.46
N ALA A 791 56.88 -28.99 1.59
CA ALA A 791 56.60 -28.89 0.17
C ALA A 791 55.11 -29.15 -0.12
N VAL A 792 54.50 -28.41 -1.04
CA VAL A 792 53.09 -28.52 -1.45
C VAL A 792 53.03 -29.16 -2.82
N ARG A 793 52.25 -30.24 -2.96
CA ARG A 793 51.93 -30.81 -4.26
C ARG A 793 50.91 -29.96 -4.98
N ILE A 794 51.19 -29.63 -6.25
CA ILE A 794 50.37 -28.78 -7.09
C ILE A 794 49.90 -29.48 -8.35
N PHE A 795 48.71 -29.10 -8.80
CA PHE A 795 48.06 -29.69 -9.96
C PHE A 795 47.62 -28.58 -10.94
N ALA A 796 47.74 -28.85 -12.24
CA ALA A 796 47.03 -28.05 -13.26
C ALA A 796 45.60 -28.55 -13.38
N LEU A 797 44.63 -27.64 -13.23
CA LEU A 797 43.21 -27.95 -13.49
C LEU A 797 42.95 -27.72 -15.00
N LEU A 798 42.70 -28.83 -15.73
CA LEU A 798 42.56 -28.82 -17.20
C LEU A 798 41.10 -28.94 -17.69
N GLY A 799 40.20 -29.40 -16.82
CA GLY A 799 38.82 -29.54 -17.22
C GLY A 799 37.87 -30.00 -16.12
N ASN A 800 36.60 -30.02 -16.45
CA ASN A 800 35.50 -30.47 -15.61
C ASN A 800 35.43 -32.01 -15.49
N PRO A 801 34.53 -32.61 -14.72
CA PRO A 801 34.41 -34.07 -14.57
C PRO A 801 34.22 -34.83 -15.89
N ALA A 802 33.47 -34.26 -16.85
CA ALA A 802 33.30 -34.88 -18.16
C ALA A 802 34.64 -34.97 -18.93
N HIS A 803 35.51 -33.95 -18.78
CA HIS A 803 36.86 -33.99 -19.38
C HIS A 803 37.74 -35.04 -18.69
N ALA A 804 37.64 -35.20 -17.37
CA ALA A 804 38.39 -36.23 -16.62
C ALA A 804 38.05 -37.67 -17.06
N GLU A 805 36.81 -37.89 -17.52
CA GLU A 805 36.35 -39.21 -18.00
C GLU A 805 36.80 -39.49 -19.45
N SER A 806 37.28 -38.49 -20.17
CA SER A 806 37.70 -38.64 -21.58
C SER A 806 38.92 -39.58 -21.67
N GLU A 807 38.94 -40.38 -22.74
CA GLU A 807 40.07 -41.30 -23.01
C GLU A 807 41.39 -40.51 -23.19
N GLY A 808 41.32 -39.37 -23.84
CA GLY A 808 42.48 -38.49 -24.06
C GLY A 808 43.11 -38.01 -22.78
N PHE A 809 42.29 -37.57 -21.81
CA PHE A 809 42.81 -37.12 -20.51
C PHE A 809 43.37 -38.30 -19.68
N ARG A 810 42.72 -39.44 -19.66
CA ARG A 810 43.20 -40.63 -18.93
C ARG A 810 44.56 -41.14 -19.49
N MET A 811 44.74 -41.10 -20.81
CA MET A 811 46.04 -41.41 -21.44
C MET A 811 47.10 -40.41 -21.09
N LEU A 812 46.75 -39.14 -21.07
CA LEU A 812 47.68 -38.04 -20.66
C LEU A 812 48.07 -38.17 -19.18
N GLU A 813 47.11 -38.37 -18.28
CA GLU A 813 47.33 -38.52 -16.84
C GLU A 813 48.23 -39.71 -16.54
N ALA A 814 47.99 -40.87 -17.14
CA ALA A 814 48.82 -42.04 -17.00
C ALA A 814 50.22 -41.78 -17.53
N GLY A 815 50.40 -41.24 -18.74
CA GLY A 815 51.68 -40.93 -19.33
C GLY A 815 52.49 -39.89 -18.55
N HIS A 816 51.80 -38.85 -18.05
CA HIS A 816 52.43 -37.83 -17.20
C HIS A 816 52.83 -38.34 -15.83
N GLY A 817 52.06 -39.30 -15.24
CA GLY A 817 52.44 -39.99 -14.04
C GLY A 817 53.74 -40.75 -14.20
N GLU A 818 53.91 -41.46 -15.32
CA GLU A 818 55.16 -42.17 -15.63
C GLU A 818 56.33 -41.19 -15.86
N LEU A 819 56.08 -40.03 -16.51
CA LEU A 819 57.07 -38.95 -16.64
C LEU A 819 57.56 -38.47 -15.27
N LEU A 820 56.64 -38.17 -14.35
CA LEU A 820 56.96 -37.68 -12.99
C LEU A 820 57.69 -38.73 -12.19
N ALA A 821 57.27 -40.01 -12.26
CA ALA A 821 57.92 -41.11 -11.58
C ALA A 821 59.38 -41.28 -12.03
N ALA A 822 59.60 -41.29 -13.35
CA ALA A 822 60.96 -41.39 -13.90
C ALA A 822 61.80 -40.15 -13.58
N TYR A 823 61.20 -38.93 -13.64
CA TYR A 823 61.86 -37.66 -13.29
C TYR A 823 62.35 -37.65 -11.82
N ARG A 824 61.52 -38.09 -10.91
CA ARG A 824 61.85 -38.16 -9.48
C ARG A 824 62.84 -39.28 -9.16
N ALA A 825 62.79 -40.37 -9.95
CA ALA A 825 63.79 -41.44 -9.86
C ALA A 825 65.12 -41.09 -10.54
N GLN A 826 65.29 -39.95 -11.12
CA GLN A 826 66.43 -39.46 -11.89
C GLN A 826 66.72 -40.35 -13.13
N ASP A 827 65.74 -41.10 -13.64
CA ASP A 827 65.82 -41.81 -14.91
C ASP A 827 65.51 -40.90 -16.08
N TRP A 828 66.50 -40.11 -16.42
CA TRP A 828 66.32 -39.06 -17.46
C TRP A 828 66.01 -39.64 -18.84
N ARG A 829 66.43 -40.89 -19.14
CA ARG A 829 66.13 -41.55 -20.41
C ARG A 829 64.64 -41.83 -20.54
N THR A 830 64.07 -42.48 -19.54
CA THR A 830 62.63 -42.82 -19.47
C THR A 830 61.78 -41.53 -19.38
N ALA A 831 62.24 -40.55 -18.58
CA ALA A 831 61.55 -39.26 -18.44
C ALA A 831 61.43 -38.51 -19.77
N LYS A 832 62.51 -38.44 -20.58
CA LYS A 832 62.48 -37.85 -21.92
C LYS A 832 61.54 -38.55 -22.88
N ALA A 833 61.51 -39.88 -22.85
CA ALA A 833 60.64 -40.68 -23.69
C ALA A 833 59.14 -40.37 -23.41
N TRP A 834 58.74 -40.32 -22.13
CA TRP A 834 57.40 -40.00 -21.72
C TRP A 834 57.05 -38.50 -21.97
N LEU A 835 58.01 -37.59 -21.77
CA LEU A 835 57.87 -36.18 -22.06
C LEU A 835 57.48 -35.94 -23.55
N LEU A 836 58.19 -36.60 -24.50
CA LEU A 836 57.85 -36.49 -25.91
C LEU A 836 56.45 -37.04 -26.23
N ARG A 837 56.06 -38.15 -25.58
CA ARG A 837 54.74 -38.74 -25.77
C ARG A 837 53.62 -37.86 -25.17
N CYS A 838 53.79 -37.31 -23.99
CA CYS A 838 52.86 -36.38 -23.36
C CYS A 838 52.67 -35.11 -24.17
N ARG A 839 53.77 -34.58 -24.77
CA ARG A 839 53.73 -33.42 -25.65
C ARG A 839 52.94 -33.69 -26.93
N GLN A 840 52.92 -34.93 -27.41
CA GLN A 840 52.07 -35.32 -28.56
C GLN A 840 50.61 -35.47 -28.16
N LEU A 841 50.31 -35.94 -26.95
CA LEU A 841 48.95 -36.14 -26.43
C LEU A 841 48.27 -34.79 -26.08
N ALA A 842 49.03 -33.82 -25.58
CA ALA A 842 48.55 -32.48 -25.20
C ALA A 842 49.53 -31.38 -25.73
N PRO A 843 49.44 -31.03 -27.00
CA PRO A 843 50.32 -29.98 -27.59
C PRO A 843 50.10 -28.61 -26.93
N GLU A 844 48.92 -28.35 -26.41
CA GLU A 844 48.56 -27.10 -25.70
C GLU A 844 49.32 -26.96 -24.38
N LEU A 845 49.88 -28.03 -23.80
CA LEU A 845 50.73 -28.00 -22.61
C LEU A 845 52.21 -27.93 -22.98
N GLY A 846 52.58 -27.46 -24.18
CA GLY A 846 53.93 -27.38 -24.67
C GLY A 846 54.88 -26.69 -23.72
N ASP A 847 54.47 -25.53 -23.16
CA ASP A 847 55.26 -24.72 -22.21
C ASP A 847 55.59 -25.50 -20.92
N LEU A 848 54.63 -26.29 -20.42
CA LEU A 848 54.82 -27.17 -19.26
C LEU A 848 55.93 -28.20 -19.55
N TYR A 849 55.88 -28.84 -20.72
CA TYR A 849 56.87 -29.85 -21.09
C TYR A 849 58.23 -29.24 -21.44
N ASP A 850 58.31 -27.99 -21.89
CA ASP A 850 59.57 -27.27 -22.04
C ASP A 850 60.24 -27.02 -20.69
N VAL A 851 59.47 -26.70 -19.63
CA VAL A 851 60.01 -26.56 -18.26
C VAL A 851 60.66 -27.85 -17.81
N TYR A 852 60.03 -29.00 -18.01
CA TYR A 852 60.64 -30.31 -17.66
C TYR A 852 61.82 -30.63 -18.55
N GLN A 853 61.78 -30.33 -19.82
CA GLN A 853 62.89 -30.58 -20.74
C GLN A 853 64.15 -29.80 -20.31
N ASP A 854 63.98 -28.54 -19.96
CA ASP A 854 65.05 -27.68 -19.50
C ASP A 854 65.63 -28.13 -18.15
N ARG A 855 64.76 -28.55 -17.23
CA ARG A 855 65.19 -29.10 -15.92
C ARG A 855 65.97 -30.42 -16.09
N ILE A 856 65.48 -31.32 -16.94
CA ILE A 856 66.19 -32.59 -17.24
C ILE A 856 67.55 -32.32 -17.87
N ARG A 857 67.63 -31.37 -18.84
CA ARG A 857 68.93 -30.96 -19.44
C ARG A 857 69.90 -30.41 -18.38
N ARG A 858 69.41 -29.59 -17.45
CA ARG A 858 70.23 -29.07 -16.35
C ARG A 858 70.73 -30.17 -15.42
N PHE A 859 69.81 -31.06 -15.03
CA PHE A 859 70.18 -32.19 -14.13
C PHE A 859 71.04 -33.26 -14.80
N GLU A 860 71.03 -33.39 -16.10
CA GLU A 860 72.00 -34.18 -16.85
C GLU A 860 73.38 -33.55 -16.89
N ALA A 861 73.44 -32.23 -16.92
CA ALA A 861 74.71 -31.50 -16.91
C ALA A 861 75.26 -31.38 -15.49
N GLU A 862 74.40 -31.16 -14.50
CA GLU A 862 74.83 -31.06 -13.08
C GLU A 862 73.81 -31.91 -12.25
N ALA A 863 74.24 -33.15 -11.90
CA ALA A 863 73.37 -34.08 -11.25
C ALA A 863 72.91 -33.56 -9.88
N PRO A 864 71.59 -33.68 -9.55
CA PRO A 864 71.08 -33.32 -8.25
C PRO A 864 71.69 -34.23 -7.16
N ASP A 865 71.62 -33.78 -5.90
CA ASP A 865 72.04 -34.57 -4.77
C ASP A 865 71.40 -35.98 -4.83
N PRO A 866 72.16 -37.06 -4.55
CA PRO A 866 71.55 -38.40 -4.50
C PRO A 866 70.40 -38.55 -3.53
N ALA A 867 70.38 -37.73 -2.50
CA ALA A 867 69.21 -37.61 -1.55
C ALA A 867 68.19 -36.60 -1.92
N TRP A 868 68.14 -36.13 -3.21
CA TRP A 868 67.14 -35.20 -3.66
C TRP A 868 65.73 -35.73 -3.50
N ASP A 869 64.89 -35.01 -2.81
CA ASP A 869 63.51 -35.34 -2.44
C ASP A 869 62.47 -35.13 -3.57
N GLY A 870 62.93 -34.82 -4.77
CA GLY A 870 62.07 -34.50 -5.89
C GLY A 870 61.36 -33.12 -5.79
N VAL A 871 61.71 -32.34 -4.78
CA VAL A 871 61.10 -30.99 -4.53
C VAL A 871 61.81 -29.93 -5.34
N PHE A 872 61.06 -29.19 -6.11
CA PHE A 872 61.57 -27.96 -6.76
C PHE A 872 61.50 -26.81 -5.77
N ARG A 873 62.66 -26.24 -5.46
CA ARG A 873 62.75 -25.04 -4.61
C ARG A 873 62.84 -23.77 -5.49
N ALA A 874 61.73 -23.03 -5.54
CA ALA A 874 61.71 -21.77 -6.31
C ALA A 874 62.65 -20.73 -5.67
N THR A 875 63.66 -20.31 -6.40
CA THR A 875 64.68 -19.35 -5.93
C THR A 875 64.38 -17.89 -6.23
N ALA A 876 63.33 -17.60 -7.07
CA ALA A 876 62.85 -16.26 -7.42
C ALA A 876 61.41 -15.99 -6.87
N LYS A 877 61.13 -14.68 -6.67
CA LYS A 877 59.77 -14.21 -6.28
C LYS A 877 58.83 -14.38 -7.42
#